data_a4d5fa7192e7856485d7451256b11ec6
#
_entry.id   a4d5fa7192e7856485d7451256b11ec6
#
_cell.length_a   1.000
_cell.length_b   1.000
_cell.length_c   1.000
_cell.angle_alpha   90.00
_cell.angle_beta   90.00
_cell.angle_gamma   90.00
#
_symmetry.space_group_name_H-M   'P 1'
#
loop_
_entity.id
_entity.type
_entity.pdbx_description
1 polymer ?
#
loop_
_entity_poly.entity_id
_entity_poly.type
_entity_poly.pdbx_seq_one_letter_code
_entity_poly.pdbx_strand_id
1 'polypeptide(L)'
;MIPSENQRQQREQQAQKVVHWRECLTRLPDNLFFELIRMYLGEIKTPYNKQNLIERLGAFLHKEQVQQNILLLLSPTDCQLLSAIFYLEHPTHKLLAQFFADTFSPLQLKESLMNLEERLLIFRNTSNLLPKEQPAFFLNPILESSLQQRLHPSLLLPLPQEFQNQVEGKPLPQLSANLLATFYSFIKEYPDVCRQDGTIKKRAIQRLSLIFPFQFTEDIALFFQTLIMGLKNLSLLKENEKGFEPDFQRWTAFAQLPAHLQEAYLAAAACGRDTKAKLQQKAGIFLSMANLCPPEGFTQDAFLRLEFLIQYMNPENLKLTQKASPQSESTKASSEGILSGTRAGTSSRFARMMAEAEKNRQVKASQASENKLQEKTEQKGSKTSAPEAEAQEAKPQEQEGELFPPPSQEQELLWCKTLFEAATKLGLLRPTGTGYGVKNTLQTVYHPLLSKEISPVPEKGHITMDSALTATLLPGLSLEQILPLMQFLRVSRFDTAMTLEITKDSSLHGFDQGLHPNTIQELLSRYTRHPLTQSRAVSLEDWYHSYNVATLYKGYILHLKEKKDISQHPVLAKHIVLQLEEGIYLMNFTSDQEAQEILSKGGFDNAGSIKEAPQHKVLLGFASNLRELSGSQFLHSSEFASFNWQQQQELQHNHLQQLEAQLEQQDLPPHQREGLQFRINRRILLIPEQLQGSSVKMEQYEATGMDFVGKVHVADQAIHQGNLLKLTYLQQDKETQVVVGRPIEIQKIQGDSLIVLEIEQKQATFSLGQAQQVRRIQGSIFASEPTFF
;
A
#
# COMPACT_ATOMS: atom_id res chain seq x y z
N MET A 1 -17.66 -21.69 33.33
CA MET A 1 -17.69 -20.51 32.46
C MET A 1 -18.03 -20.93 31.04
N ILE A 2 -19.09 -20.40 30.45
CA ILE A 2 -19.45 -20.68 29.05
C ILE A 2 -18.54 -19.83 28.19
N PRO A 3 -17.78 -20.42 27.25
CA PRO A 3 -16.89 -19.64 26.39
C PRO A 3 -17.68 -18.64 25.55
N SER A 4 -17.14 -17.43 25.36
CA SER A 4 -17.76 -16.40 24.52
C SER A 4 -17.90 -16.87 23.07
N GLU A 5 -18.89 -16.35 22.35
CA GLU A 5 -19.12 -16.71 20.93
C GLU A 5 -17.85 -16.60 20.08
N ASN A 6 -17.04 -15.56 20.30
CA ASN A 6 -15.73 -15.38 19.63
C ASN A 6 -14.73 -16.49 19.95
N GLN A 7 -14.73 -17.01 21.19
CA GLN A 7 -13.86 -18.13 21.58
C GLN A 7 -14.32 -19.45 20.98
N ARG A 8 -15.60 -19.63 20.74
CA ARG A 8 -16.15 -20.81 20.05
C ARG A 8 -15.77 -20.79 18.58
N GLN A 9 -15.96 -19.66 17.91
CA GLN A 9 -15.57 -19.51 16.49
C GLN A 9 -14.07 -19.72 16.28
N GLN A 10 -13.20 -19.18 17.15
CA GLN A 10 -11.75 -19.41 17.07
C GLN A 10 -11.37 -20.89 17.24
N ARG A 11 -12.03 -21.61 18.18
CA ARG A 11 -11.80 -23.05 18.36
C ARG A 11 -12.27 -23.87 17.16
N GLU A 12 -13.41 -23.51 16.57
CA GLU A 12 -13.91 -24.16 15.37
C GLU A 12 -12.99 -23.95 14.18
N GLN A 13 -12.51 -22.73 13.96
CA GLN A 13 -11.52 -22.43 12.92
C GLN A 13 -10.20 -23.20 13.13
N GLN A 14 -9.70 -23.25 14.36
CA GLN A 14 -8.49 -24.02 14.67
C GLN A 14 -8.70 -25.52 14.45
N ALA A 15 -9.85 -26.06 14.85
CA ALA A 15 -10.20 -27.45 14.59
C ALA A 15 -10.26 -27.76 13.09
N GLN A 16 -10.85 -26.86 12.30
CA GLN A 16 -10.88 -26.98 10.83
C GLN A 16 -9.47 -26.98 10.21
N LYS A 17 -8.57 -26.11 10.67
CA LYS A 17 -7.18 -26.10 10.23
C LYS A 17 -6.48 -27.44 10.53
N VAL A 18 -6.71 -28.01 11.71
CA VAL A 18 -6.12 -29.31 12.09
C VAL A 18 -6.67 -30.45 11.22
N VAL A 19 -7.98 -30.47 10.95
CA VAL A 19 -8.59 -31.44 10.04
C VAL A 19 -7.97 -31.35 8.66
N HIS A 20 -7.85 -30.13 8.14
CA HIS A 20 -7.25 -29.87 6.83
C HIS A 20 -5.78 -30.34 6.75
N TRP A 21 -4.97 -30.05 7.76
CA TRP A 21 -3.60 -30.56 7.84
C TRP A 21 -3.52 -32.10 7.82
N ARG A 22 -4.41 -32.77 8.57
CA ARG A 22 -4.51 -34.24 8.58
C ARG A 22 -4.91 -34.80 7.21
N GLU A 23 -5.82 -34.15 6.51
CA GLU A 23 -6.21 -34.54 5.15
C GLU A 23 -5.03 -34.39 4.18
N CYS A 24 -4.25 -33.30 4.26
CA CYS A 24 -3.06 -33.13 3.44
C CYS A 24 -2.05 -34.26 3.67
N LEU A 25 -1.82 -34.66 4.93
CA LEU A 25 -0.95 -35.80 5.24
C LEU A 25 -1.50 -37.14 4.72
N THR A 26 -2.82 -37.35 4.80
CA THR A 26 -3.45 -38.59 4.31
C THR A 26 -3.30 -38.76 2.80
N ARG A 27 -3.31 -37.65 2.07
CA ARG A 27 -3.18 -37.64 0.60
C ARG A 27 -1.74 -37.79 0.11
N LEU A 28 -0.75 -37.72 1.02
CA LEU A 28 0.64 -37.96 0.63
C LEU A 28 0.81 -39.34 -0.01
N PRO A 29 1.65 -39.46 -1.06
CA PRO A 29 2.10 -40.76 -1.57
C PRO A 29 2.68 -41.61 -0.45
N ASP A 30 2.41 -42.94 -0.51
CA ASP A 30 2.80 -43.85 0.59
C ASP A 30 4.28 -43.82 0.91
N ASN A 31 5.12 -43.71 -0.10
CA ASN A 31 6.59 -43.64 0.09
C ASN A 31 6.98 -42.40 0.91
N LEU A 32 6.46 -41.24 0.56
CA LEU A 32 6.76 -39.98 1.26
C LEU A 32 6.13 -39.94 2.66
N PHE A 33 4.89 -40.41 2.78
CA PHE A 33 4.20 -40.50 4.05
C PHE A 33 4.96 -41.36 5.06
N PHE A 34 5.35 -42.59 4.66
CA PHE A 34 6.05 -43.48 5.55
C PHE A 34 7.48 -43.06 5.84
N GLU A 35 8.14 -42.34 4.94
CA GLU A 35 9.43 -41.72 5.21
C GLU A 35 9.32 -40.67 6.28
N LEU A 36 8.34 -39.76 6.14
CA LEU A 36 8.02 -38.72 7.13
C LEU A 36 7.74 -39.37 8.51
N ILE A 37 6.85 -40.33 8.57
CA ILE A 37 6.51 -41.00 9.84
C ILE A 37 7.72 -41.64 10.49
N ARG A 38 8.58 -42.30 9.72
CA ARG A 38 9.82 -42.91 10.26
C ARG A 38 10.79 -41.85 10.78
N MET A 39 10.88 -40.71 10.15
CA MET A 39 11.75 -39.61 10.65
C MET A 39 11.35 -39.14 12.06
N TYR A 40 10.05 -39.12 12.35
CA TYR A 40 9.54 -38.57 13.61
C TYR A 40 9.21 -39.64 14.65
N LEU A 41 8.65 -40.79 14.26
CA LEU A 41 8.14 -41.79 15.15
C LEU A 41 9.01 -43.07 15.22
N GLY A 42 10.04 -43.13 14.37
CA GLY A 42 10.93 -44.33 14.28
C GLY A 42 10.30 -45.47 13.49
N GLU A 43 10.55 -46.69 13.88
CA GLU A 43 10.13 -47.90 13.17
C GLU A 43 8.60 -48.05 13.18
N ILE A 44 8.01 -48.37 12.03
CA ILE A 44 6.58 -48.56 11.86
C ILE A 44 6.30 -50.07 11.97
N LYS A 45 5.54 -50.46 13.02
CA LYS A 45 5.10 -51.85 13.22
C LYS A 45 3.87 -52.15 12.39
N THR A 46 3.87 -53.29 11.73
CA THR A 46 2.70 -53.79 10.95
C THR A 46 1.77 -54.63 11.86
N PRO A 47 0.45 -54.58 11.72
CA PRO A 47 -0.34 -53.78 10.76
C PRO A 47 -0.43 -52.32 11.14
N TYR A 48 -0.44 -51.40 10.16
CA TYR A 48 -0.54 -49.96 10.38
C TYR A 48 -1.80 -49.39 9.76
N ASN A 49 -2.29 -48.28 10.39
CA ASN A 49 -3.34 -47.45 9.85
C ASN A 49 -2.78 -46.03 9.73
N LYS A 50 -2.89 -45.42 8.52
CA LYS A 50 -2.43 -44.05 8.27
C LYS A 50 -3.00 -43.05 9.26
N GLN A 51 -4.29 -43.14 9.59
CA GLN A 51 -4.94 -42.20 10.51
C GLN A 51 -4.34 -42.30 11.92
N ASN A 52 -4.10 -43.51 12.41
CA ASN A 52 -3.46 -43.75 13.71
C ASN A 52 -2.02 -43.18 13.74
N LEU A 53 -1.28 -43.33 12.64
CA LEU A 53 0.06 -42.78 12.53
C LEU A 53 0.05 -41.25 12.54
N ILE A 54 -0.92 -40.62 11.88
CA ILE A 54 -1.10 -39.16 11.90
C ILE A 54 -1.47 -38.66 13.30
N GLU A 55 -2.33 -39.40 14.01
CA GLU A 55 -2.68 -39.04 15.40
C GLU A 55 -1.48 -39.16 16.34
N ARG A 56 -0.68 -40.23 16.20
CA ARG A 56 0.57 -40.38 16.95
C ARG A 56 1.59 -39.30 16.64
N LEU A 57 1.71 -38.88 15.37
CA LEU A 57 2.52 -37.74 14.95
C LEU A 57 2.02 -36.43 15.59
N GLY A 58 0.71 -36.22 15.58
CA GLY A 58 0.07 -35.09 16.23
C GLY A 58 0.36 -35.07 17.75
N ALA A 59 0.20 -36.21 18.41
CA ALA A 59 0.52 -36.36 19.84
C ALA A 59 2.00 -36.12 20.14
N PHE A 60 2.90 -36.53 19.25
CA PHE A 60 4.34 -36.27 19.36
C PHE A 60 4.63 -34.76 19.29
N LEU A 61 4.06 -34.04 18.30
CA LEU A 61 4.23 -32.61 18.13
C LEU A 61 3.59 -31.76 19.26
N HIS A 62 2.61 -32.32 19.99
CA HIS A 62 2.02 -31.67 21.15
C HIS A 62 2.86 -31.76 22.42
N LYS A 63 3.88 -32.61 22.46
CA LYS A 63 4.77 -32.73 23.64
C LYS A 63 5.49 -31.39 23.88
N GLU A 64 5.43 -30.89 25.10
CA GLU A 64 6.03 -29.60 25.46
C GLU A 64 7.54 -29.54 25.15
N GLN A 65 8.26 -30.61 25.50
CA GLN A 65 9.70 -30.73 25.20
C GLN A 65 9.98 -30.64 23.69
N VAL A 66 9.14 -31.27 22.85
CA VAL A 66 9.26 -31.21 21.39
C VAL A 66 9.04 -29.79 20.88
N GLN A 67 8.02 -29.11 21.38
CA GLN A 67 7.75 -27.72 20.99
C GLN A 67 8.85 -26.76 21.43
N GLN A 68 9.40 -26.94 22.64
CA GLN A 68 10.55 -26.15 23.10
C GLN A 68 11.78 -26.37 22.22
N ASN A 69 12.07 -27.61 21.85
CA ASN A 69 13.20 -27.93 20.95
C ASN A 69 12.97 -27.40 19.53
N ILE A 70 11.72 -27.42 19.03
CA ILE A 70 11.36 -26.76 17.76
C ILE A 70 11.69 -25.27 17.83
N LEU A 71 11.25 -24.57 18.88
CA LEU A 71 11.53 -23.14 19.06
C LEU A 71 13.02 -22.84 19.22
N LEU A 72 13.74 -23.72 19.91
CA LEU A 72 15.21 -23.63 20.07
C LEU A 72 15.93 -23.72 18.73
N LEU A 73 15.49 -24.63 17.86
CA LEU A 73 16.13 -24.91 16.57
C LEU A 73 15.73 -23.95 15.44
N LEU A 74 14.89 -22.92 15.70
CA LEU A 74 14.57 -21.91 14.71
C LEU A 74 15.76 -20.96 14.51
N SER A 75 16.09 -20.70 13.24
CA SER A 75 17.02 -19.64 12.85
C SER A 75 16.29 -18.30 12.63
N PRO A 76 16.99 -17.17 12.59
CA PRO A 76 16.42 -15.89 12.20
C PRO A 76 15.73 -15.96 10.84
N THR A 77 16.33 -16.67 9.88
CA THR A 77 15.78 -16.90 8.55
C THR A 77 14.49 -17.70 8.59
N ASP A 78 14.43 -18.76 9.42
CA ASP A 78 13.21 -19.56 9.61
C ASP A 78 12.08 -18.65 10.16
N CYS A 79 12.36 -17.84 11.17
CA CYS A 79 11.38 -16.92 11.76
C CYS A 79 10.88 -15.88 10.75
N GLN A 80 11.76 -15.39 9.88
CA GLN A 80 11.40 -14.47 8.82
C GLN A 80 10.46 -15.11 7.79
N LEU A 81 10.78 -16.32 7.31
CA LEU A 81 9.94 -17.06 6.36
C LEU A 81 8.60 -17.47 6.98
N LEU A 82 8.62 -17.97 8.22
CA LEU A 82 7.41 -18.34 8.94
C LEU A 82 6.52 -17.11 9.19
N SER A 83 7.11 -15.95 9.50
CA SER A 83 6.37 -14.71 9.64
C SER A 83 5.72 -14.29 8.32
N ALA A 84 6.42 -14.41 7.19
CA ALA A 84 5.83 -14.12 5.89
C ALA A 84 4.67 -15.07 5.57
N ILE A 85 4.82 -16.38 5.83
CA ILE A 85 3.76 -17.36 5.63
C ILE A 85 2.54 -17.09 6.53
N PHE A 86 2.76 -16.57 7.72
CA PHE A 86 1.68 -16.25 8.65
C PHE A 86 0.94 -14.96 8.32
N TYR A 87 1.68 -13.90 7.97
CA TYR A 87 1.09 -12.57 7.79
C TYR A 87 0.61 -12.28 6.36
N LEU A 88 1.14 -12.95 5.33
CA LEU A 88 0.70 -12.76 3.95
C LEU A 88 -0.56 -13.58 3.64
N GLU A 89 -1.41 -13.06 2.80
CA GLU A 89 -2.60 -13.73 2.30
C GLU A 89 -2.21 -14.66 1.14
N HIS A 90 -2.61 -15.93 1.23
CA HIS A 90 -2.30 -16.96 0.22
C HIS A 90 -0.84 -17.03 -0.21
N PRO A 91 0.13 -17.24 0.72
CA PRO A 91 1.56 -17.21 0.44
C PRO A 91 1.98 -18.39 -0.44
N THR A 92 1.91 -18.21 -1.76
CA THR A 92 2.43 -19.17 -2.75
C THR A 92 3.95 -19.04 -2.87
N HIS A 93 4.61 -20.04 -3.49
CA HIS A 93 6.04 -19.95 -3.78
C HIS A 93 6.38 -18.68 -4.60
N LYS A 94 5.55 -18.37 -5.60
CA LYS A 94 5.73 -17.19 -6.44
C LYS A 94 5.64 -15.89 -5.63
N LEU A 95 4.65 -15.77 -4.74
CA LEU A 95 4.47 -14.59 -3.89
C LEU A 95 5.66 -14.41 -2.94
N LEU A 96 6.12 -15.51 -2.31
CA LEU A 96 7.28 -15.47 -1.42
C LEU A 96 8.58 -15.15 -2.17
N ALA A 97 8.75 -15.67 -3.39
CA ALA A 97 9.92 -15.35 -4.22
C ALA A 97 9.96 -13.88 -4.62
N GLN A 98 8.81 -13.27 -4.88
CA GLN A 98 8.71 -11.83 -5.14
C GLN A 98 9.01 -11.01 -3.90
N PHE A 99 8.39 -11.39 -2.78
CA PHE A 99 8.56 -10.69 -1.51
C PHE A 99 10.02 -10.69 -1.02
N PHE A 100 10.73 -11.80 -1.22
CA PHE A 100 12.11 -11.98 -0.78
C PHE A 100 13.15 -11.86 -1.90
N ALA A 101 12.79 -11.29 -3.05
CA ALA A 101 13.69 -11.18 -4.21
C ALA A 101 15.00 -10.44 -3.90
N ASP A 102 15.00 -9.54 -2.92
CA ASP A 102 16.14 -8.79 -2.43
C ASP A 102 17.00 -9.56 -1.41
N THR A 103 16.44 -10.58 -0.72
CA THR A 103 17.10 -11.28 0.39
C THR A 103 17.61 -12.67 0.00
N PHE A 104 16.79 -13.45 -0.70
CA PHE A 104 17.10 -14.84 -1.06
C PHE A 104 17.27 -15.00 -2.57
N SER A 105 18.23 -15.82 -2.96
CA SER A 105 18.18 -16.37 -4.30
C SER A 105 17.01 -17.36 -4.42
N PRO A 106 16.44 -17.56 -5.62
CA PRO A 106 15.31 -18.49 -5.79
C PRO A 106 15.60 -19.90 -5.25
N LEU A 107 16.85 -20.34 -5.38
CA LEU A 107 17.30 -21.62 -4.87
C LEU A 107 17.32 -21.66 -3.35
N GLN A 108 17.92 -20.66 -2.70
CA GLN A 108 17.97 -20.59 -1.24
C GLN A 108 16.57 -20.55 -0.63
N LEU A 109 15.66 -19.78 -1.22
CA LEU A 109 14.28 -19.75 -0.79
C LEU A 109 13.62 -21.12 -0.90
N LYS A 110 13.82 -21.81 -2.03
CA LYS A 110 13.27 -23.15 -2.24
C LYS A 110 13.83 -24.16 -1.24
N GLU A 111 15.16 -24.20 -1.04
CA GLU A 111 15.81 -25.06 -0.05
C GLU A 111 15.29 -24.79 1.38
N SER A 112 15.12 -23.52 1.75
CA SER A 112 14.62 -23.13 3.06
C SER A 112 13.16 -23.54 3.26
N LEU A 113 12.30 -23.32 2.27
CA LEU A 113 10.89 -23.73 2.33
C LEU A 113 10.75 -25.25 2.42
N MET A 114 11.54 -26.01 1.66
CA MET A 114 11.57 -27.49 1.76
C MET A 114 12.03 -27.94 3.14
N ASN A 115 13.04 -27.30 3.72
CA ASN A 115 13.49 -27.63 5.06
C ASN A 115 12.41 -27.37 6.11
N LEU A 116 11.67 -26.26 5.97
CA LEU A 116 10.54 -25.97 6.86
C LEU A 116 9.42 -27.02 6.72
N GLU A 117 9.16 -27.52 5.50
CA GLU A 117 8.21 -28.63 5.27
C GLU A 117 8.69 -29.96 5.89
N GLU A 118 9.97 -30.33 5.71
CA GLU A 118 10.58 -31.54 6.32
C GLU A 118 10.51 -31.49 7.85
N ARG A 119 10.65 -30.29 8.42
CA ARG A 119 10.53 -30.04 9.87
C ARG A 119 9.09 -29.94 10.33
N LEU A 120 8.11 -30.14 9.45
CA LEU A 120 6.67 -30.05 9.72
C LEU A 120 6.23 -28.69 10.30
N LEU A 121 6.99 -27.64 10.06
CA LEU A 121 6.64 -26.29 10.50
C LEU A 121 5.57 -25.68 9.58
N ILE A 122 5.61 -26.03 8.30
CA ILE A 122 4.68 -25.59 7.28
C ILE A 122 4.16 -26.77 6.45
N PHE A 123 3.05 -26.59 5.75
CA PHE A 123 2.53 -27.53 4.78
C PHE A 123 1.89 -26.81 3.60
N ARG A 124 1.71 -27.52 2.47
CA ARG A 124 1.04 -26.97 1.29
C ARG A 124 -0.36 -27.55 1.17
N ASN A 125 -1.30 -26.68 0.84
CA ASN A 125 -2.64 -27.13 0.48
C ASN A 125 -2.70 -27.43 -1.01
N THR A 126 -2.83 -28.70 -1.34
CA THR A 126 -3.00 -29.19 -2.71
C THR A 126 -4.47 -29.53 -3.05
N SER A 127 -5.39 -29.27 -2.12
CA SER A 127 -6.80 -29.57 -2.28
C SER A 127 -7.50 -28.51 -3.14
N ASN A 128 -8.28 -28.96 -4.13
CA ASN A 128 -9.16 -28.13 -4.96
C ASN A 128 -8.44 -27.05 -5.81
N LEU A 129 -7.17 -27.25 -6.13
CA LEU A 129 -6.44 -26.33 -7.02
C LEU A 129 -6.92 -26.49 -8.46
N LEU A 130 -7.16 -25.37 -9.13
CA LEU A 130 -7.31 -25.34 -10.58
C LEU A 130 -5.96 -25.67 -11.25
N PRO A 131 -5.94 -26.21 -12.48
CA PRO A 131 -4.73 -26.72 -13.13
C PRO A 131 -3.56 -25.72 -13.28
N LYS A 132 -3.77 -24.44 -12.99
CA LYS A 132 -2.76 -23.37 -13.07
C LYS A 132 -2.47 -22.68 -11.72
N GLU A 133 -3.16 -23.06 -10.66
CA GLU A 133 -2.98 -22.44 -9.34
C GLU A 133 -1.83 -23.12 -8.59
N GLN A 134 -0.99 -22.29 -7.99
CA GLN A 134 0.10 -22.79 -7.13
C GLN A 134 -0.43 -23.02 -5.72
N PRO A 135 0.00 -24.12 -5.06
CA PRO A 135 -0.41 -24.37 -3.68
C PRO A 135 0.16 -23.30 -2.73
N ALA A 136 -0.71 -22.79 -1.86
CA ALA A 136 -0.30 -21.87 -0.81
C ALA A 136 0.32 -22.61 0.37
N PHE A 137 1.23 -21.94 1.08
CA PHE A 137 1.85 -22.44 2.31
C PHE A 137 1.00 -22.05 3.52
N PHE A 138 0.97 -22.92 4.51
CA PHE A 138 0.30 -22.72 5.78
C PHE A 138 1.20 -23.16 6.94
N LEU A 139 1.09 -22.50 8.07
CA LEU A 139 1.74 -22.97 9.29
C LEU A 139 1.06 -24.26 9.76
N ASN A 140 1.85 -25.16 10.37
CA ASN A 140 1.30 -26.32 11.02
C ASN A 140 0.38 -25.90 12.18
N PRO A 141 -0.93 -26.21 12.13
CA PRO A 141 -1.89 -25.74 13.12
C PRO A 141 -1.64 -26.29 14.52
N ILE A 142 -0.92 -27.41 14.66
CA ILE A 142 -0.53 -27.97 15.96
C ILE A 142 0.53 -27.09 16.62
N LEU A 143 1.42 -26.50 15.84
CA LEU A 143 2.56 -25.69 16.29
C LEU A 143 2.27 -24.18 16.25
N GLU A 144 1.17 -23.76 15.62
CA GLU A 144 0.85 -22.35 15.36
C GLU A 144 0.91 -21.50 16.64
N SER A 145 0.32 -21.95 17.74
CA SER A 145 0.33 -21.22 19.01
C SER A 145 1.73 -21.05 19.62
N SER A 146 2.59 -22.06 19.49
CA SER A 146 3.97 -22.00 19.99
C SER A 146 4.84 -21.15 19.08
N LEU A 147 4.67 -21.28 17.75
CA LEU A 147 5.41 -20.51 16.75
C LEU A 147 5.08 -19.00 16.83
N GLN A 148 3.84 -18.62 17.12
CA GLN A 148 3.43 -17.21 17.22
C GLN A 148 4.32 -16.39 18.17
N GLN A 149 4.92 -17.03 19.19
CA GLN A 149 5.87 -16.35 20.09
C GLN A 149 7.14 -15.85 19.38
N ARG A 150 7.45 -16.40 18.20
CA ARG A 150 8.63 -16.10 17.39
C ARG A 150 8.29 -15.39 16.09
N LEU A 151 7.01 -15.14 15.82
CA LEU A 151 6.54 -14.49 14.60
C LEU A 151 6.18 -13.05 14.87
N HIS A 152 6.80 -12.14 14.14
CA HIS A 152 6.51 -10.72 14.25
C HIS A 152 6.58 -10.04 12.88
N PRO A 153 5.66 -9.09 12.58
CA PRO A 153 5.67 -8.38 11.30
C PRO A 153 6.97 -7.57 11.07
N SER A 154 7.64 -7.10 12.13
CA SER A 154 8.89 -6.37 12.01
C SER A 154 10.04 -7.19 11.38
N LEU A 155 9.99 -8.53 11.51
CA LEU A 155 10.97 -9.42 10.85
C LEU A 155 10.88 -9.37 9.32
N LEU A 156 9.78 -8.85 8.79
CA LEU A 156 9.53 -8.74 7.36
C LEU A 156 10.09 -7.44 6.77
N LEU A 157 10.45 -6.47 7.59
CA LEU A 157 10.99 -5.19 7.15
C LEU A 157 12.52 -5.18 7.30
N PRO A 158 13.26 -4.89 6.21
CA PRO A 158 14.71 -4.74 6.26
C PRO A 158 15.06 -3.38 6.86
N LEU A 159 15.33 -3.36 8.16
CA LEU A 159 15.80 -2.16 8.85
C LEU A 159 17.32 -2.00 8.69
N PRO A 160 17.86 -0.78 8.65
CA PRO A 160 19.29 -0.55 8.59
C PRO A 160 19.96 -1.08 9.87
N GLN A 161 21.00 -1.91 9.70
CA GLN A 161 21.72 -2.51 10.83
C GLN A 161 22.72 -1.53 11.49
N GLU A 162 23.32 -0.68 10.68
CA GLU A 162 24.23 0.38 11.13
C GLU A 162 23.81 1.68 10.47
N PHE A 163 23.79 2.76 11.26
CA PHE A 163 23.33 4.07 10.80
C PHE A 163 24.38 5.13 11.11
N GLN A 164 24.76 5.89 10.09
CA GLN A 164 25.62 7.05 10.22
C GLN A 164 24.83 8.30 9.87
N ASN A 165 24.69 9.21 10.82
CA ASN A 165 24.09 10.53 10.61
C ASN A 165 24.98 11.38 9.71
N GLN A 166 24.63 11.50 8.46
CA GLN A 166 25.20 12.48 7.54
C GLN A 166 24.02 13.21 6.88
N VAL A 167 23.79 14.43 7.30
CA VAL A 167 22.76 15.26 6.68
C VAL A 167 23.32 15.79 5.36
N GLU A 168 23.00 15.16 4.27
CA GLU A 168 23.31 15.63 2.93
C GLU A 168 22.10 16.33 2.31
N GLY A 169 22.32 17.53 1.82
CA GLY A 169 21.38 18.27 0.99
C GLY A 169 20.79 19.53 1.62
N LYS A 170 20.46 20.49 0.77
CA LYS A 170 19.70 21.67 1.17
C LYS A 170 18.25 21.26 1.44
N PRO A 171 17.64 21.73 2.52
CA PRO A 171 16.26 21.38 2.84
C PRO A 171 15.32 21.90 1.74
N LEU A 172 14.44 21.02 1.24
CA LEU A 172 13.35 21.40 0.34
C LEU A 172 12.28 22.20 1.11
N PRO A 173 11.46 23.01 0.42
CA PRO A 173 10.34 23.69 1.04
C PRO A 173 9.37 22.69 1.68
N GLN A 174 8.95 22.95 2.91
CA GLN A 174 7.96 22.10 3.58
C GLN A 174 6.57 22.37 2.99
N LEU A 175 5.82 21.32 2.65
CA LEU A 175 4.43 21.40 2.24
C LEU A 175 3.57 21.82 3.44
N SER A 176 3.38 23.13 3.60
CA SER A 176 2.51 23.71 4.63
C SER A 176 1.22 24.26 4.03
N ALA A 177 0.21 24.46 4.87
CA ALA A 177 -1.03 25.12 4.46
C ALA A 177 -0.76 26.49 3.83
N ASN A 178 0.18 27.25 4.41
CA ASN A 178 0.59 28.55 3.88
C ASN A 178 1.25 28.44 2.51
N LEU A 179 2.12 27.44 2.28
CA LEU A 179 2.75 27.22 0.99
C LEU A 179 1.72 26.85 -0.08
N LEU A 180 0.81 25.94 0.23
CA LEU A 180 -0.26 25.54 -0.68
C LEU A 180 -1.19 26.71 -1.02
N ALA A 181 -1.57 27.52 -0.03
CA ALA A 181 -2.39 28.70 -0.24
C ALA A 181 -1.66 29.78 -1.06
N THR A 182 -0.35 29.97 -0.82
CA THR A 182 0.49 30.87 -1.63
C THR A 182 0.54 30.39 -3.07
N PHE A 183 0.70 29.11 -3.29
CA PHE A 183 0.75 28.53 -4.61
C PHE A 183 -0.61 28.59 -5.34
N TYR A 184 -1.71 28.39 -4.61
CA TYR A 184 -3.06 28.64 -5.10
C TYR A 184 -3.21 30.07 -5.62
N SER A 185 -2.84 31.08 -4.79
CA SER A 185 -2.88 32.51 -5.15
C SER A 185 -1.97 32.80 -6.37
N PHE A 186 -0.79 32.21 -6.43
CA PHE A 186 0.15 32.37 -7.54
C PHE A 186 -0.44 31.86 -8.86
N ILE A 187 -1.01 30.64 -8.90
CA ILE A 187 -1.59 30.09 -10.13
C ILE A 187 -2.82 30.89 -10.58
N LYS A 188 -3.63 31.34 -9.62
CA LYS A 188 -4.80 32.18 -9.91
C LYS A 188 -4.41 33.47 -10.65
N GLU A 189 -3.28 34.05 -10.26
CA GLU A 189 -2.78 35.30 -10.88
C GLU A 189 -1.97 35.03 -12.16
N TYR A 190 -1.22 33.91 -12.21
CA TYR A 190 -0.33 33.55 -13.31
C TYR A 190 -0.68 32.15 -13.82
N PRO A 191 -1.75 32.00 -14.63
CA PRO A 191 -2.18 30.68 -15.12
C PRO A 191 -1.17 30.00 -16.04
N ASP A 192 -0.38 30.76 -16.78
CA ASP A 192 0.58 30.28 -17.78
C ASP A 192 1.93 29.87 -17.15
N VAL A 193 1.90 28.82 -16.27
CA VAL A 193 3.06 28.38 -15.50
C VAL A 193 3.92 27.36 -16.25
N CYS A 194 3.29 26.42 -16.97
CA CYS A 194 3.99 25.29 -17.59
C CYS A 194 4.06 25.38 -19.11
N ARG A 195 5.02 24.69 -19.68
CA ARG A 195 5.09 24.36 -21.10
C ARG A 195 4.25 23.12 -21.40
N GLN A 196 4.10 22.78 -22.67
CA GLN A 196 3.38 21.59 -23.12
C GLN A 196 4.02 20.28 -22.62
N ASP A 197 5.34 20.28 -22.41
CA ASP A 197 6.09 19.16 -21.84
C ASP A 197 5.97 19.02 -20.31
N GLY A 198 5.18 19.89 -19.66
CA GLY A 198 4.99 19.92 -18.20
C GLY A 198 6.10 20.65 -17.43
N THR A 199 7.16 21.12 -18.08
CA THR A 199 8.23 21.88 -17.41
C THR A 199 7.79 23.31 -17.11
N ILE A 200 8.29 23.87 -16.00
CA ILE A 200 7.94 25.24 -15.60
C ILE A 200 8.64 26.24 -16.51
N LYS A 201 7.91 27.25 -16.95
CA LYS A 201 8.44 28.34 -17.79
C LYS A 201 9.42 29.21 -17.01
N LYS A 202 10.49 29.66 -17.65
CA LYS A 202 11.47 30.57 -17.02
C LYS A 202 10.85 31.82 -16.40
N ARG A 203 9.83 32.40 -17.07
CA ARG A 203 9.08 33.54 -16.53
C ARG A 203 8.33 33.23 -15.26
N ALA A 204 7.75 32.02 -15.16
CA ALA A 204 7.08 31.56 -13.94
C ALA A 204 8.08 31.37 -12.80
N ILE A 205 9.27 30.80 -13.07
CA ILE A 205 10.35 30.68 -12.09
C ILE A 205 10.77 32.07 -11.56
N GLN A 206 10.96 33.05 -12.46
CA GLN A 206 11.29 34.40 -12.05
C GLN A 206 10.22 35.05 -11.14
N ARG A 207 8.95 34.81 -11.43
CA ARG A 207 7.85 35.29 -10.58
C ARG A 207 7.76 34.55 -9.25
N LEU A 208 7.94 33.23 -9.28
CA LEU A 208 8.02 32.42 -8.04
C LEU A 208 9.16 32.91 -7.14
N SER A 209 10.32 33.26 -7.70
CA SER A 209 11.45 33.77 -6.91
C SER A 209 11.22 35.13 -6.28
N LEU A 210 10.23 35.90 -6.75
CA LEU A 210 9.83 37.14 -6.09
C LEU A 210 8.92 36.90 -4.89
N ILE A 211 8.08 35.88 -4.96
CA ILE A 211 7.13 35.53 -3.90
C ILE A 211 7.82 34.66 -2.84
N PHE A 212 8.57 33.63 -3.29
CA PHE A 212 9.28 32.73 -2.41
C PHE A 212 10.75 33.12 -2.29
N PRO A 213 11.30 33.33 -1.07
CA PRO A 213 12.67 33.71 -0.86
C PRO A 213 13.68 32.58 -1.05
N PHE A 214 13.29 31.52 -1.74
CA PHE A 214 14.16 30.37 -2.00
C PHE A 214 15.15 30.67 -3.10
N GLN A 215 16.40 30.23 -2.91
CA GLN A 215 17.34 30.19 -3.98
C GLN A 215 16.92 29.07 -4.95
N PHE A 216 16.36 29.41 -6.10
CA PHE A 216 15.88 28.45 -7.09
C PHE A 216 17.02 27.59 -7.63
N THR A 217 17.11 26.36 -7.13
CA THR A 217 17.95 25.26 -7.62
C THR A 217 17.12 24.36 -8.52
N GLU A 218 17.76 23.40 -9.18
CA GLU A 218 17.04 22.35 -9.93
C GLU A 218 16.08 21.57 -9.05
N ASP A 219 16.46 21.27 -7.80
CA ASP A 219 15.62 20.55 -6.85
C ASP A 219 14.35 21.32 -6.52
N ILE A 220 14.42 22.64 -6.34
CA ILE A 220 13.23 23.47 -6.07
C ILE A 220 12.36 23.58 -7.33
N ALA A 221 12.95 23.61 -8.52
CA ALA A 221 12.16 23.58 -9.75
C ALA A 221 11.43 22.23 -9.90
N LEU A 222 12.10 21.11 -9.59
CA LEU A 222 11.49 19.78 -9.57
C LEU A 222 10.39 19.66 -8.50
N PHE A 223 10.60 20.26 -7.33
CA PHE A 223 9.58 20.34 -6.28
C PHE A 223 8.29 20.98 -6.80
N PHE A 224 8.36 22.18 -7.37
CA PHE A 224 7.17 22.87 -7.90
C PHE A 224 6.58 22.14 -9.11
N GLN A 225 7.38 21.54 -9.98
CA GLN A 225 6.90 20.73 -11.09
C GLN A 225 6.11 19.51 -10.60
N THR A 226 6.65 18.82 -9.60
CA THR A 226 6.01 17.65 -8.99
C THR A 226 4.72 18.06 -8.26
N LEU A 227 4.72 19.21 -7.58
CA LEU A 227 3.54 19.78 -6.94
C LEU A 227 2.43 20.09 -7.97
N ILE A 228 2.76 20.75 -9.07
CA ILE A 228 1.79 21.05 -10.16
C ILE A 228 1.20 19.76 -10.71
N MET A 229 2.02 18.74 -10.94
CA MET A 229 1.56 17.44 -11.42
C MET A 229 0.58 16.80 -10.43
N GLY A 230 0.90 16.79 -9.13
CA GLY A 230 0.00 16.31 -8.08
C GLY A 230 -1.32 17.07 -8.06
N LEU A 231 -1.29 18.40 -8.06
CA LEU A 231 -2.48 19.24 -8.06
C LEU A 231 -3.35 19.03 -9.31
N LYS A 232 -2.74 18.89 -10.50
CA LYS A 232 -3.44 18.59 -11.76
C LYS A 232 -4.13 17.22 -11.69
N ASN A 233 -3.43 16.18 -11.22
CA ASN A 233 -3.97 14.82 -11.12
C ASN A 233 -5.06 14.68 -10.06
N LEU A 234 -5.06 15.52 -9.02
CA LEU A 234 -6.15 15.65 -8.05
C LEU A 234 -7.35 16.46 -8.57
N SER A 235 -7.25 16.98 -9.80
CA SER A 235 -8.24 17.90 -10.40
C SER A 235 -8.43 19.19 -9.58
N LEU A 236 -7.41 19.61 -8.84
CA LEU A 236 -7.37 20.90 -8.15
C LEU A 236 -7.06 22.05 -9.12
N LEU A 237 -6.43 21.73 -10.26
CA LEU A 237 -6.14 22.64 -11.36
C LEU A 237 -6.88 22.17 -12.61
N LYS A 238 -7.65 23.07 -13.21
CA LYS A 238 -8.26 22.91 -14.53
C LYS A 238 -7.35 23.51 -15.58
N GLU A 239 -7.26 22.87 -16.73
CA GLU A 239 -6.49 23.38 -17.88
C GLU A 239 -7.42 24.11 -18.83
N ASN A 240 -7.13 25.38 -19.05
CA ASN A 240 -7.86 26.27 -19.95
C ASN A 240 -6.92 26.75 -21.07
N GLU A 241 -7.45 27.44 -22.07
CA GLU A 241 -6.65 28.04 -23.16
C GLU A 241 -5.54 28.99 -22.65
N LYS A 242 -5.74 29.62 -21.47
CA LYS A 242 -4.81 30.55 -20.84
C LYS A 242 -3.78 29.87 -19.91
N GLY A 243 -3.93 28.55 -19.66
CA GLY A 243 -3.09 27.80 -18.74
C GLY A 243 -3.90 27.10 -17.63
N PHE A 244 -3.40 27.11 -16.40
CA PHE A 244 -4.05 26.47 -15.26
C PHE A 244 -4.92 27.43 -14.48
N GLU A 245 -6.11 27.01 -14.12
CA GLU A 245 -7.02 27.71 -13.23
C GLU A 245 -7.34 26.83 -12.01
N PRO A 246 -7.24 27.34 -10.77
CA PRO A 246 -7.62 26.59 -9.58
C PRO A 246 -9.13 26.37 -9.52
N ASP A 247 -9.56 25.13 -9.30
CA ASP A 247 -10.96 24.80 -9.02
C ASP A 247 -11.27 25.01 -7.54
N PHE A 248 -11.86 26.14 -7.20
CA PHE A 248 -12.15 26.50 -5.80
C PHE A 248 -12.96 25.45 -5.03
N GLN A 249 -13.98 24.86 -5.65
CA GLN A 249 -14.81 23.84 -4.99
C GLN A 249 -13.99 22.58 -4.68
N ARG A 250 -13.13 22.18 -5.61
CA ARG A 250 -12.26 21.04 -5.44
C ARG A 250 -11.17 21.30 -4.38
N TRP A 251 -10.61 22.50 -4.36
CA TRP A 251 -9.69 22.95 -3.33
C TRP A 251 -10.34 22.99 -1.94
N THR A 252 -11.59 23.44 -1.83
CA THR A 252 -12.34 23.42 -0.56
C THR A 252 -12.52 22.00 -0.04
N ALA A 253 -12.91 21.06 -0.92
CA ALA A 253 -13.01 19.64 -0.54
C ALA A 253 -11.65 19.03 -0.13
N PHE A 254 -10.56 19.45 -0.76
CA PHE A 254 -9.21 19.02 -0.41
C PHE A 254 -8.75 19.65 0.93
N ALA A 255 -9.07 20.89 1.16
CA ALA A 255 -8.70 21.62 2.37
C ALA A 255 -9.38 21.08 3.64
N GLN A 256 -10.54 20.42 3.51
CA GLN A 256 -11.22 19.74 4.61
C GLN A 256 -10.49 18.50 5.13
N LEU A 257 -9.54 17.97 4.35
CA LEU A 257 -8.70 16.87 4.81
C LEU A 257 -7.68 17.36 5.86
N PRO A 258 -7.34 16.52 6.85
CA PRO A 258 -6.18 16.77 7.71
C PRO A 258 -4.89 16.93 6.90
N ALA A 259 -3.95 17.73 7.39
CA ALA A 259 -2.72 18.07 6.65
C ALA A 259 -1.92 16.85 6.17
N HIS A 260 -1.75 15.84 7.02
CA HIS A 260 -1.05 14.60 6.67
C HIS A 260 -1.74 13.84 5.52
N LEU A 261 -3.10 13.89 5.44
CA LEU A 261 -3.83 13.31 4.31
C LEU A 261 -3.66 14.12 3.04
N GLN A 262 -3.64 15.46 3.14
CA GLN A 262 -3.36 16.33 2.00
C GLN A 262 -1.98 16.00 1.39
N GLU A 263 -0.97 15.85 2.23
CA GLU A 263 0.40 15.50 1.85
C GLU A 263 0.47 14.11 1.21
N ALA A 264 -0.21 13.12 1.79
CA ALA A 264 -0.25 11.76 1.24
C ALA A 264 -0.95 11.70 -0.12
N TYR A 265 -2.07 12.40 -0.28
CA TYR A 265 -2.75 12.50 -1.57
C TYR A 265 -1.91 13.21 -2.63
N LEU A 266 -1.17 14.26 -2.26
CA LEU A 266 -0.26 14.95 -3.18
C LEU A 266 0.88 14.03 -3.62
N ALA A 267 1.51 13.30 -2.71
CA ALA A 267 2.53 12.31 -3.03
C ALA A 267 2.00 11.24 -4.00
N ALA A 268 0.82 10.68 -3.69
CA ALA A 268 0.17 9.67 -4.52
C ALA A 268 -0.18 10.19 -5.92
N ALA A 269 -0.74 11.40 -6.00
CA ALA A 269 -1.16 12.01 -7.26
C ALA A 269 0.03 12.48 -8.12
N ALA A 270 1.16 12.81 -7.50
CA ALA A 270 2.36 13.19 -8.22
C ALA A 270 3.01 12.03 -9.00
N CYS A 271 2.63 10.78 -8.68
CA CYS A 271 3.11 9.61 -9.43
C CYS A 271 2.53 9.50 -10.84
N GLY A 272 1.38 10.11 -11.10
CA GLY A 272 0.68 10.01 -12.38
C GLY A 272 -0.83 10.10 -12.25
N ARG A 273 -1.52 9.96 -13.38
CA ARG A 273 -2.98 9.97 -13.42
C ARG A 273 -3.51 8.58 -13.10
N ASP A 274 -4.17 8.45 -11.98
CA ASP A 274 -4.72 7.20 -11.48
C ASP A 274 -6.23 7.23 -11.29
N THR A 275 -6.81 6.03 -11.16
CA THR A 275 -8.18 5.88 -10.68
C THR A 275 -8.30 6.28 -9.21
N LYS A 276 -9.50 6.64 -8.76
CA LYS A 276 -9.75 7.00 -7.35
C LYS A 276 -9.27 5.92 -6.38
N ALA A 277 -9.51 4.64 -6.69
CA ALA A 277 -9.10 3.51 -5.85
C ALA A 277 -7.57 3.39 -5.73
N LYS A 278 -6.85 3.48 -6.85
CA LYS A 278 -5.38 3.43 -6.86
C LYS A 278 -4.76 4.63 -6.13
N LEU A 279 -5.35 5.82 -6.30
CA LEU A 279 -4.91 7.01 -5.59
C LEU A 279 -5.04 6.86 -4.07
N GLN A 280 -6.18 6.33 -3.60
CA GLN A 280 -6.41 6.04 -2.18
C GLN A 280 -5.44 4.99 -1.66
N GLN A 281 -5.20 3.93 -2.43
CA GLN A 281 -4.24 2.88 -2.09
C GLN A 281 -2.83 3.46 -1.91
N LYS A 282 -2.34 4.24 -2.88
CA LYS A 282 -1.02 4.88 -2.82
C LYS A 282 -0.88 5.83 -1.63
N ALA A 283 -1.90 6.65 -1.38
CA ALA A 283 -1.92 7.54 -0.23
C ALA A 283 -1.90 6.77 1.10
N GLY A 284 -2.69 5.69 1.23
CA GLY A 284 -2.70 4.81 2.41
C GLY A 284 -1.37 4.10 2.66
N ILE A 285 -0.67 3.68 1.59
CA ILE A 285 0.67 3.09 1.68
C ILE A 285 1.67 4.12 2.21
N PHE A 286 1.65 5.34 1.69
CA PHE A 286 2.54 6.40 2.15
C PHE A 286 2.33 6.75 3.62
N LEU A 287 1.07 6.84 4.07
CA LEU A 287 0.73 7.05 5.48
C LEU A 287 1.19 5.91 6.37
N SER A 288 0.94 4.68 5.93
CA SER A 288 1.40 3.49 6.67
C SER A 288 2.91 3.48 6.84
N MET A 289 3.64 3.83 5.80
CA MET A 289 5.10 3.98 5.86
C MET A 289 5.52 5.04 6.88
N ALA A 290 4.87 6.20 6.88
CA ALA A 290 5.17 7.26 7.84
C ALA A 290 4.89 6.84 9.28
N ASN A 291 3.80 6.09 9.50
CA ASN A 291 3.43 5.58 10.82
C ASN A 291 4.34 4.44 11.31
N LEU A 292 4.92 3.67 10.40
CA LEU A 292 5.76 2.52 10.70
C LEU A 292 7.26 2.85 10.70
N CYS A 293 7.62 4.08 10.36
CA CYS A 293 9.01 4.49 10.28
C CYS A 293 9.71 4.38 11.64
N PRO A 294 10.79 3.59 11.75
CA PRO A 294 11.55 3.50 12.97
C PRO A 294 12.32 4.81 13.25
N PRO A 295 12.82 5.02 14.48
CA PRO A 295 13.60 6.20 14.82
C PRO A 295 14.85 6.40 13.95
N GLU A 296 15.46 5.30 13.52
CA GLU A 296 16.63 5.28 12.63
C GLU A 296 16.29 5.63 11.19
N GLY A 297 15.01 5.62 10.81
CA GLY A 297 14.55 5.79 9.46
C GLY A 297 14.44 4.47 8.68
N PHE A 298 14.23 4.54 7.38
CA PHE A 298 14.10 3.37 6.51
C PHE A 298 14.83 3.59 5.19
N THR A 299 15.22 2.48 4.57
CA THR A 299 15.83 2.46 3.24
C THR A 299 14.76 2.33 2.15
N GLN A 300 15.15 2.54 0.89
CA GLN A 300 14.24 2.32 -0.24
C GLN A 300 13.73 0.87 -0.30
N ASP A 301 14.58 -0.11 0.05
CA ASP A 301 14.18 -1.53 0.08
C ASP A 301 13.10 -1.79 1.14
N ALA A 302 13.20 -1.15 2.31
CA ALA A 302 12.19 -1.25 3.36
C ALA A 302 10.85 -0.67 2.90
N PHE A 303 10.87 0.42 2.15
CA PHE A 303 9.67 1.01 1.57
C PHE A 303 8.98 0.06 0.57
N LEU A 304 9.74 -0.53 -0.34
CA LEU A 304 9.21 -1.48 -1.33
C LEU A 304 8.60 -2.72 -0.65
N ARG A 305 9.23 -3.21 0.41
CA ARG A 305 8.69 -4.32 1.20
C ARG A 305 7.41 -3.97 1.95
N LEU A 306 7.37 -2.79 2.54
CA LEU A 306 6.20 -2.34 3.26
C LEU A 306 4.98 -2.24 2.35
N GLU A 307 5.16 -1.72 1.15
CA GLU A 307 4.09 -1.66 0.17
C GLU A 307 3.52 -3.05 -0.14
N PHE A 308 4.41 -4.00 -0.41
CA PHE A 308 4.02 -5.37 -0.66
C PHE A 308 3.24 -5.99 0.53
N LEU A 309 3.70 -5.71 1.76
CA LEU A 309 2.99 -6.14 2.96
C LEU A 309 1.58 -5.54 3.04
N ILE A 310 1.41 -4.25 2.78
CA ILE A 310 0.10 -3.59 2.84
C ILE A 310 -0.87 -4.20 1.82
N GLN A 311 -0.37 -4.57 0.64
CA GLN A 311 -1.18 -5.13 -0.44
C GLN A 311 -1.64 -6.56 -0.13
N TYR A 312 -0.74 -7.40 0.39
CA TYR A 312 -0.96 -8.85 0.55
C TYR A 312 -1.10 -9.31 2.00
N MET A 313 -1.19 -8.40 2.96
CA MET A 313 -1.30 -8.78 4.37
C MET A 313 -2.68 -9.28 4.73
N ASN A 314 -2.72 -10.41 5.46
CA ASN A 314 -3.94 -10.93 6.03
C ASN A 314 -4.36 -10.12 7.28
N PRO A 315 -5.48 -9.38 7.23
CA PRO A 315 -5.91 -8.52 8.33
C PRO A 315 -6.34 -9.30 9.58
N GLU A 316 -6.73 -10.56 9.46
CA GLU A 316 -7.15 -11.36 10.61
C GLU A 316 -5.96 -11.79 11.48
N ASN A 317 -4.87 -12.21 10.85
CA ASN A 317 -3.65 -12.63 11.57
C ASN A 317 -2.98 -11.44 12.26
N LEU A 318 -3.12 -10.23 11.72
CA LEU A 318 -2.64 -9.01 12.36
C LEU A 318 -3.38 -8.72 13.68
N LYS A 319 -4.69 -9.00 13.76
CA LYS A 319 -5.49 -8.83 14.99
C LYS A 319 -5.14 -9.82 16.09
N LEU A 320 -4.63 -11.00 15.75
CA LEU A 320 -4.22 -12.03 16.72
C LEU A 320 -3.00 -11.59 17.53
N THR A 321 -2.06 -10.90 16.92
CA THR A 321 -0.86 -10.36 17.61
C THR A 321 -1.20 -9.31 18.65
N GLN A 322 -2.27 -8.54 18.47
CA GLN A 322 -2.71 -7.54 19.45
C GLN A 322 -3.25 -8.15 20.75
N LYS A 323 -3.78 -9.37 20.70
CA LYS A 323 -4.33 -10.06 21.88
C LYS A 323 -3.27 -10.82 22.68
N ALA A 324 -2.12 -11.10 22.10
CA ALA A 324 -1.03 -11.82 22.75
C ALA A 324 -0.12 -10.93 23.61
N SER A 325 -0.17 -9.61 23.43
CA SER A 325 0.54 -8.68 24.32
C SER A 325 -0.17 -8.61 25.67
N PRO A 326 0.50 -8.91 26.78
CA PRO A 326 -0.09 -8.75 28.09
C PRO A 326 -0.39 -7.26 28.29
N GLN A 327 -1.68 -6.91 28.22
CA GLN A 327 -2.13 -5.60 28.66
C GLN A 327 -1.69 -5.44 30.10
N SER A 328 -0.83 -4.47 30.35
CA SER A 328 -0.51 -3.99 31.68
C SER A 328 -1.83 -3.54 32.34
N GLU A 329 -2.41 -4.44 33.13
CA GLU A 329 -3.38 -4.08 34.14
C GLU A 329 -2.67 -3.23 35.19
N SER A 330 -2.52 -1.95 34.91
CA SER A 330 -2.18 -0.99 35.94
C SER A 330 -3.00 0.28 35.73
N THR A 331 -3.75 0.58 36.79
CA THR A 331 -4.49 1.82 37.05
C THR A 331 -5.87 1.98 36.41
N LYS A 332 -6.83 1.24 36.96
CA LYS A 332 -8.19 1.76 37.21
C LYS A 332 -8.62 1.34 38.61
N ALA A 333 -8.07 2.00 39.57
CA ALA A 333 -8.66 2.10 40.89
C ALA A 333 -8.90 3.57 41.22
N SER A 334 -10.11 3.85 41.68
CA SER A 334 -10.60 5.11 42.22
C SER A 334 -11.18 6.15 41.24
N SER A 335 -12.45 5.97 40.93
CA SER A 335 -13.49 7.00 41.09
C SER A 335 -14.88 6.39 40.89
N GLU A 336 -15.33 5.55 41.85
CA GLU A 336 -16.75 5.37 42.13
C GLU A 336 -17.24 6.52 42.97
N GLY A 337 -18.18 7.25 42.45
CA GLY A 337 -18.84 8.34 43.17
C GLY A 337 -20.07 8.86 42.42
N ILE A 338 -21.21 8.17 42.59
CA ILE A 338 -22.57 8.73 42.64
C ILE A 338 -23.02 9.56 41.40
N LEU A 339 -23.92 9.01 40.60
CA LEU A 339 -25.32 9.49 40.48
C LEU A 339 -26.16 8.54 39.59
N SER A 340 -27.18 8.03 40.27
CA SER A 340 -28.33 7.29 39.76
C SER A 340 -29.17 8.11 38.77
N GLY A 341 -29.78 7.41 37.77
CA GLY A 341 -30.99 7.95 37.20
C GLY A 341 -31.21 7.69 35.72
N THR A 342 -31.88 6.58 35.42
CA THR A 342 -32.89 6.41 34.36
C THR A 342 -32.65 6.89 32.95
N ARG A 343 -32.48 5.94 32.02
CA ARG A 343 -33.30 5.74 30.80
C ARG A 343 -32.67 4.77 29.82
N ALA A 344 -32.89 3.48 30.07
CA ALA A 344 -32.75 2.44 29.03
C ALA A 344 -34.15 2.17 28.47
N GLY A 345 -34.33 2.28 27.18
CA GLY A 345 -35.56 1.77 26.58
C GLY A 345 -36.12 2.45 25.35
N THR A 346 -35.31 2.73 24.30
CA THR A 346 -35.91 3.07 23.00
C THR A 346 -35.07 2.66 21.78
N SER A 347 -33.84 2.18 21.96
CA SER A 347 -32.95 1.83 20.83
C SER A 347 -33.16 0.43 20.22
N SER A 348 -33.78 -0.50 21.00
CA SER A 348 -33.94 -1.89 20.55
C SER A 348 -35.14 -2.11 19.60
N ARG A 349 -36.11 -1.24 19.58
CA ARG A 349 -37.33 -1.39 18.75
C ARG A 349 -37.11 -0.92 17.32
N PHE A 350 -36.27 0.09 17.13
CA PHE A 350 -35.95 0.63 15.80
C PHE A 350 -35.00 -0.29 15.01
N ALA A 351 -34.06 -0.90 15.69
CA ALA A 351 -33.15 -1.89 15.07
C ALA A 351 -33.87 -3.16 14.62
N ARG A 352 -34.90 -3.59 15.38
CA ARG A 352 -35.76 -4.74 14.97
C ARG A 352 -36.67 -4.41 13.80
N MET A 353 -37.22 -3.20 13.75
CA MET A 353 -38.06 -2.77 12.62
C MET A 353 -37.26 -2.61 11.28
N MET A 354 -36.02 -2.19 11.37
CA MET A 354 -35.16 -2.10 10.16
C MET A 354 -34.73 -3.47 9.65
N ALA A 355 -34.43 -4.43 10.56
CA ALA A 355 -34.09 -5.81 10.17
C ALA A 355 -35.29 -6.56 9.55
N GLU A 356 -36.51 -6.28 10.02
CA GLU A 356 -37.76 -6.86 9.46
C GLU A 356 -38.13 -6.24 8.10
N ALA A 357 -37.83 -4.94 7.89
CA ALA A 357 -38.03 -4.26 6.61
C ALA A 357 -37.06 -4.75 5.52
N GLU A 358 -35.86 -5.10 5.92
CA GLU A 358 -34.82 -5.61 5.01
C GLU A 358 -35.11 -7.07 4.59
N LYS A 359 -35.60 -7.87 5.53
CA LYS A 359 -36.05 -9.26 5.27
C LYS A 359 -37.25 -9.30 4.32
N ASN A 360 -38.20 -8.35 4.47
CA ASN A 360 -39.36 -8.23 3.57
C ASN A 360 -39.00 -7.68 2.19
N ARG A 361 -37.90 -6.94 2.04
CA ARG A 361 -37.39 -6.56 0.72
C ARG A 361 -36.72 -7.71 -0.03
N GLN A 362 -36.01 -8.58 0.69
CA GLN A 362 -35.39 -9.79 0.08
C GLN A 362 -36.42 -10.81 -0.36
N VAL A 363 -37.52 -10.97 0.38
CA VAL A 363 -38.63 -11.88 0.00
C VAL A 363 -39.40 -11.35 -1.22
N LYS A 364 -39.57 -10.03 -1.35
CA LYS A 364 -40.20 -9.44 -2.54
C LYS A 364 -39.31 -9.46 -3.79
N ALA A 365 -37.99 -9.45 -3.62
CA ALA A 365 -37.03 -9.56 -4.72
C ALA A 365 -36.94 -10.99 -5.27
N SER A 366 -37.06 -12.00 -4.42
CA SER A 366 -37.09 -13.42 -4.83
C SER A 366 -38.41 -13.80 -5.51
N GLN A 367 -39.54 -13.25 -5.09
CA GLN A 367 -40.85 -13.47 -5.75
C GLN A 367 -40.97 -12.75 -7.11
N ALA A 368 -40.25 -11.63 -7.30
CA ALA A 368 -40.21 -10.94 -8.60
C ALA A 368 -39.32 -11.63 -9.63
N SER A 369 -38.37 -12.45 -9.19
CA SER A 369 -37.51 -13.25 -10.09
C SER A 369 -38.18 -14.57 -10.52
N GLU A 370 -39.02 -15.15 -9.70
CA GLU A 370 -39.80 -16.35 -10.08
C GLU A 370 -40.92 -16.06 -11.09
N ASN A 371 -41.58 -14.90 -11.00
CA ASN A 371 -42.60 -14.51 -12.00
C ASN A 371 -42.01 -14.11 -13.37
N LYS A 372 -40.73 -13.78 -13.47
CA LYS A 372 -40.08 -13.50 -14.76
C LYS A 372 -39.58 -14.76 -15.49
N LEU A 373 -39.50 -15.91 -14.82
CA LEU A 373 -39.12 -17.16 -15.44
C LEU A 373 -40.33 -17.92 -16.05
N GLN A 374 -41.57 -17.63 -15.63
CA GLN A 374 -42.77 -18.29 -16.14
C GLN A 374 -43.33 -17.63 -17.41
N GLU A 375 -43.04 -16.36 -17.71
CA GLU A 375 -43.47 -15.68 -18.94
C GLU A 375 -42.60 -15.92 -20.18
N LYS A 376 -41.45 -16.62 -20.06
CA LYS A 376 -40.55 -16.89 -21.22
C LYS A 376 -40.71 -18.24 -21.89
N THR A 377 -41.70 -19.03 -21.53
CA THR A 377 -41.85 -20.39 -22.06
C THR A 377 -42.99 -20.56 -23.10
N GLU A 378 -43.75 -19.52 -23.40
CA GLU A 378 -44.87 -19.61 -24.33
C GLU A 378 -44.80 -18.60 -25.48
N GLN A 379 -43.75 -18.56 -26.26
CA GLN A 379 -43.81 -18.03 -27.65
C GLN A 379 -42.59 -18.47 -28.44
N LYS A 380 -42.70 -19.68 -29.03
CA LYS A 380 -41.96 -20.08 -30.21
C LYS A 380 -42.95 -20.55 -31.29
N GLY A 381 -43.07 -19.75 -32.28
CA GLY A 381 -43.79 -20.19 -33.49
C GLY A 381 -43.79 -19.12 -34.60
N SER A 382 -43.00 -19.44 -35.66
CA SER A 382 -43.14 -19.08 -37.05
C SER A 382 -42.77 -17.74 -37.64
N LYS A 383 -41.67 -17.81 -38.42
CA LYS A 383 -41.51 -17.51 -39.85
C LYS A 383 -41.42 -16.09 -40.39
N THR A 384 -40.23 -15.86 -40.95
CA THR A 384 -39.85 -15.34 -42.31
C THR A 384 -39.93 -13.87 -42.63
N SER A 385 -38.82 -13.44 -43.16
CA SER A 385 -38.45 -12.52 -44.25
C SER A 385 -37.92 -11.13 -43.90
N ALA A 386 -36.72 -10.89 -44.43
CA ALA A 386 -35.95 -9.65 -44.47
C ALA A 386 -36.51 -8.63 -45.49
N PRO A 387 -35.85 -7.47 -45.75
CA PRO A 387 -35.15 -6.51 -44.92
C PRO A 387 -35.64 -5.07 -45.19
N GLU A 388 -35.35 -4.11 -44.27
CA GLU A 388 -35.09 -2.72 -44.67
C GLU A 388 -34.50 -1.91 -43.52
N ALA A 389 -33.62 -1.02 -43.89
CA ALA A 389 -32.77 -0.20 -43.00
C ALA A 389 -33.52 0.98 -42.42
N GLU A 390 -33.31 1.29 -41.13
CA GLU A 390 -33.38 2.67 -40.64
C GLU A 390 -32.77 2.82 -39.26
N ALA A 391 -31.98 3.87 -39.11
CA ALA A 391 -31.48 4.63 -38.00
C ALA A 391 -31.56 4.04 -36.57
N GLN A 392 -30.41 3.71 -36.01
CA GLN A 392 -30.23 3.41 -34.60
C GLN A 392 -29.97 4.68 -33.79
N GLU A 393 -30.96 5.07 -33.01
CA GLU A 393 -30.71 5.92 -31.81
C GLU A 393 -29.95 5.12 -30.76
N ALA A 394 -28.74 5.54 -30.43
CA ALA A 394 -27.90 4.95 -29.43
C ALA A 394 -28.44 5.24 -28.02
N LYS A 395 -28.95 4.22 -27.34
CA LYS A 395 -29.10 4.20 -25.89
C LYS A 395 -27.75 3.99 -25.23
N PRO A 396 -27.42 4.66 -24.10
CA PRO A 396 -26.18 4.43 -23.42
C PRO A 396 -26.20 3.02 -22.78
N GLN A 397 -25.30 2.17 -23.23
CA GLN A 397 -24.97 0.92 -22.56
C GLN A 397 -24.17 1.25 -21.30
N GLU A 398 -24.69 0.83 -20.15
CA GLU A 398 -23.88 0.65 -18.92
C GLU A 398 -22.78 -0.38 -19.26
N GLN A 399 -21.57 0.09 -19.42
CA GLN A 399 -20.40 -0.75 -19.49
C GLN A 399 -20.18 -1.39 -18.12
N GLU A 400 -20.56 -2.64 -17.97
CA GLU A 400 -19.99 -3.53 -16.97
C GLU A 400 -18.47 -3.48 -17.09
N GLY A 401 -17.82 -3.24 -15.96
CA GLY A 401 -16.38 -2.99 -15.88
C GLY A 401 -15.59 -4.09 -16.59
N GLU A 402 -14.87 -3.71 -17.62
CA GLU A 402 -13.77 -4.52 -18.13
C GLU A 402 -12.81 -4.81 -17.00
N LEU A 403 -12.72 -6.07 -16.60
CA LEU A 403 -11.67 -6.59 -15.76
C LEU A 403 -10.35 -6.42 -16.54
N PHE A 404 -9.65 -5.33 -16.29
CA PHE A 404 -8.28 -5.20 -16.78
C PHE A 404 -7.47 -6.39 -16.25
N PRO A 405 -6.65 -7.04 -17.08
CA PRO A 405 -5.73 -8.05 -16.58
C PRO A 405 -4.88 -7.43 -15.49
N PRO A 406 -4.56 -8.18 -14.42
CA PRO A 406 -3.71 -7.65 -13.35
C PRO A 406 -2.43 -7.10 -13.96
N PRO A 407 -1.95 -5.93 -13.50
CA PRO A 407 -0.75 -5.30 -14.03
C PRO A 407 0.41 -6.29 -14.00
N SER A 408 1.28 -6.25 -15.02
CA SER A 408 2.48 -7.08 -15.04
C SER A 408 3.37 -6.72 -13.85
N GLN A 409 4.11 -7.69 -13.30
CA GLN A 409 4.97 -7.54 -12.13
C GLN A 409 5.95 -6.35 -12.22
N GLU A 410 6.44 -6.06 -13.44
CA GLU A 410 7.30 -4.91 -13.69
C GLU A 410 6.57 -3.57 -13.54
N GLN A 411 5.27 -3.52 -13.86
CA GLN A 411 4.45 -2.32 -13.69
C GLN A 411 4.12 -2.05 -12.22
N GLU A 412 3.94 -3.10 -11.41
CA GLU A 412 3.70 -2.96 -9.96
C GLU A 412 4.94 -2.46 -9.22
N LEU A 413 6.13 -2.94 -9.58
CA LEU A 413 7.38 -2.47 -8.97
C LEU A 413 7.73 -1.02 -9.39
N LEU A 414 7.31 -0.62 -10.57
CA LEU A 414 7.59 0.69 -11.12
C LEU A 414 6.85 1.82 -10.38
N TRP A 415 5.59 1.62 -10.02
CA TRP A 415 4.83 2.68 -9.37
C TRP A 415 5.27 2.95 -7.92
N CYS A 416 5.83 1.96 -7.22
CA CYS A 416 6.38 2.15 -5.87
C CYS A 416 7.60 3.04 -5.89
N LYS A 417 8.49 2.82 -6.86
CA LYS A 417 9.63 3.70 -7.08
C LYS A 417 9.17 5.11 -7.39
N THR A 418 8.13 5.25 -8.21
CA THR A 418 7.59 6.58 -8.55
C THR A 418 6.96 7.28 -7.34
N LEU A 419 6.30 6.54 -6.44
CA LEU A 419 5.76 7.11 -5.20
C LEU A 419 6.88 7.59 -4.27
N PHE A 420 7.90 6.76 -4.09
CA PHE A 420 9.07 7.12 -3.29
C PHE A 420 9.77 8.36 -3.85
N GLU A 421 10.01 8.39 -5.15
CA GLU A 421 10.61 9.54 -5.83
C GLU A 421 9.74 10.80 -5.75
N ALA A 422 8.42 10.67 -5.94
CA ALA A 422 7.50 11.79 -5.84
C ALA A 422 7.49 12.38 -4.42
N ALA A 423 7.43 11.53 -3.39
CA ALA A 423 7.49 11.94 -2.00
C ALA A 423 8.83 12.62 -1.66
N THR A 424 9.94 12.13 -2.20
CA THR A 424 11.26 12.74 -2.02
C THR A 424 11.33 14.10 -2.70
N LYS A 425 10.86 14.23 -3.94
CA LYS A 425 10.82 15.51 -4.68
C LYS A 425 9.89 16.53 -4.03
N LEU A 426 8.84 16.10 -3.35
CA LEU A 426 7.93 16.95 -2.58
C LEU A 426 8.46 17.29 -1.17
N GLY A 427 9.66 16.83 -0.79
CA GLY A 427 10.23 17.06 0.52
C GLY A 427 9.50 16.34 1.66
N LEU A 428 8.62 15.37 1.33
CA LEU A 428 7.91 14.55 2.31
C LEU A 428 8.75 13.39 2.84
N LEU A 429 9.83 13.05 2.12
CA LEU A 429 10.89 12.14 2.57
C LEU A 429 12.20 12.91 2.63
N ARG A 430 12.78 12.97 3.82
CA ARG A 430 14.06 13.65 4.05
C ARG A 430 15.18 12.63 4.19
N PRO A 431 16.26 12.70 3.40
CA PRO A 431 17.45 11.92 3.65
C PRO A 431 18.11 12.39 4.95
N THR A 432 18.43 11.47 5.85
CA THR A 432 18.99 11.76 7.18
C THR A 432 20.33 11.12 7.41
N GLY A 433 20.70 10.14 6.60
CA GLY A 433 21.96 9.45 6.76
C GLY A 433 22.17 8.34 5.76
N THR A 434 23.14 7.49 6.03
CA THR A 434 23.44 6.29 5.28
C THR A 434 23.46 5.08 6.20
N GLY A 435 22.99 3.94 5.71
CA GLY A 435 23.00 2.69 6.44
C GLY A 435 23.14 1.52 5.47
N TYR A 436 23.44 0.33 5.99
CA TYR A 436 23.55 -0.87 5.18
C TYR A 436 22.16 -1.45 4.91
N GLY A 437 21.79 -1.56 3.63
CA GLY A 437 20.60 -2.25 3.19
C GLY A 437 20.72 -3.78 3.23
N VAL A 438 19.66 -4.47 2.78
CA VAL A 438 19.53 -5.94 2.84
C VAL A 438 20.69 -6.70 2.20
N LYS A 439 21.31 -6.20 1.16
CA LYS A 439 22.48 -6.80 0.46
C LYS A 439 23.82 -6.31 1.02
N ASN A 440 23.87 -5.77 2.22
CA ASN A 440 25.03 -5.08 2.79
C ASN A 440 25.58 -3.97 1.88
N THR A 441 24.73 -3.39 1.05
CA THR A 441 25.04 -2.23 0.23
C THR A 441 24.71 -0.95 0.99
N LEU A 442 25.59 0.04 0.88
CA LEU A 442 25.34 1.35 1.48
C LEU A 442 24.14 2.00 0.79
N GLN A 443 23.14 2.36 1.57
CA GLN A 443 21.90 2.99 1.09
C GLN A 443 21.59 4.26 1.90
N THR A 444 20.96 5.20 1.24
CA THR A 444 20.45 6.40 1.92
C THR A 444 19.24 6.03 2.79
N VAL A 445 19.24 6.56 4.00
CA VAL A 445 18.16 6.41 4.97
C VAL A 445 17.29 7.65 4.95
N TYR A 446 15.98 7.46 4.96
CA TYR A 446 14.98 8.51 4.85
C TYR A 446 14.06 8.55 6.05
N HIS A 447 13.62 9.75 6.43
CA HIS A 447 12.54 9.97 7.38
C HIS A 447 11.35 10.66 6.70
N PRO A 448 10.12 10.19 6.93
CA PRO A 448 8.93 10.88 6.49
C PRO A 448 8.70 12.14 7.32
N LEU A 449 8.43 13.24 6.63
CA LEU A 449 8.07 14.53 7.22
C LEU A 449 6.59 14.80 6.93
N LEU A 450 5.71 14.18 7.68
CA LEU A 450 4.29 14.48 7.62
C LEU A 450 3.92 15.51 8.70
N SER A 451 3.02 16.40 8.33
CA SER A 451 2.46 17.38 9.25
C SER A 451 1.69 16.68 10.37
N LYS A 452 2.06 16.93 11.60
CA LYS A 452 1.30 16.47 12.76
C LYS A 452 0.00 17.27 12.87
N GLU A 453 -1.04 16.66 13.42
CA GLU A 453 -2.28 17.38 13.73
C GLU A 453 -1.95 18.53 14.68
N ILE A 454 -2.24 19.74 14.23
CA ILE A 454 -2.06 20.93 15.03
C ILE A 454 -3.27 21.01 15.95
N SER A 455 -3.01 21.10 17.25
CA SER A 455 -4.09 21.41 18.20
C SER A 455 -4.75 22.73 17.80
N PRO A 456 -6.07 22.86 17.91
CA PRO A 456 -6.79 24.06 17.52
C PRO A 456 -6.22 25.28 18.23
N VAL A 457 -5.60 26.15 17.46
CA VAL A 457 -5.03 27.42 17.96
C VAL A 457 -6.14 28.47 17.96
N PRO A 458 -6.16 29.40 18.92
CA PRO A 458 -7.16 30.47 18.92
C PRO A 458 -7.08 31.24 17.62
N GLU A 459 -8.20 31.37 16.90
CA GLU A 459 -8.27 31.96 15.57
C GLU A 459 -7.81 33.41 15.50
N LYS A 460 -8.04 34.18 16.59
CA LYS A 460 -7.72 35.62 16.64
C LYS A 460 -6.21 35.91 16.80
N GLY A 461 -5.72 36.79 15.95
CA GLY A 461 -4.36 37.28 16.04
C GLY A 461 -3.38 36.65 15.05
N HIS A 462 -3.85 35.77 14.16
CA HIS A 462 -3.03 35.24 13.07
C HIS A 462 -2.84 36.23 11.93
N ILE A 463 -3.74 37.21 11.79
CA ILE A 463 -3.60 38.26 10.78
C ILE A 463 -3.32 39.60 11.49
N THR A 464 -2.25 40.23 11.11
CA THR A 464 -1.92 41.62 11.44
C THR A 464 -2.05 42.46 10.20
N MET A 465 -2.76 43.59 10.29
CA MET A 465 -2.97 44.51 9.14
C MET A 465 -2.21 45.80 9.33
N ASP A 466 -1.55 46.23 8.28
CA ASP A 466 -0.86 47.52 8.19
C ASP A 466 -1.81 48.60 7.66
N SER A 467 -1.40 49.88 7.75
CA SER A 467 -2.13 51.03 7.21
C SER A 467 -2.31 51.01 5.69
N ALA A 468 -1.48 50.30 4.96
CA ALA A 468 -1.38 50.29 3.49
C ALA A 468 -2.16 49.15 2.79
N LEU A 469 -3.24 48.61 3.38
CA LEU A 469 -3.98 47.44 2.84
C LEU A 469 -3.15 46.16 2.71
N THR A 470 -2.00 46.11 3.37
CA THR A 470 -1.20 44.92 3.52
C THR A 470 -1.56 44.20 4.81
N ALA A 471 -1.58 42.86 4.74
CA ALA A 471 -1.84 41.98 5.86
C ALA A 471 -0.71 40.99 5.98
N THR A 472 -0.29 40.64 7.19
CA THR A 472 0.65 39.57 7.44
C THR A 472 -0.09 38.43 8.13
N LEU A 473 -0.09 37.26 7.50
CA LEU A 473 -0.64 36.02 8.04
C LEU A 473 0.47 35.20 8.66
N LEU A 474 0.34 34.92 9.95
CA LEU A 474 1.26 34.06 10.70
C LEU A 474 0.92 32.58 10.49
N PRO A 475 1.90 31.66 10.63
CA PRO A 475 1.64 30.23 10.60
C PRO A 475 0.69 29.79 11.72
N GLY A 476 -0.06 28.67 11.47
CA GLY A 476 -0.92 28.05 12.48
C GLY A 476 -2.36 27.85 12.04
N LEU A 477 -2.81 28.49 10.96
CA LEU A 477 -4.13 28.21 10.37
C LEU A 477 -4.07 27.00 9.42
N SER A 478 -5.15 26.23 9.38
CA SER A 478 -5.33 25.15 8.41
C SER A 478 -5.60 25.70 6.99
N LEU A 479 -5.39 24.87 5.99
CA LEU A 479 -5.69 25.23 4.60
C LEU A 479 -7.18 25.59 4.43
N GLU A 480 -8.09 24.90 5.13
CA GLU A 480 -9.53 25.17 5.14
C GLU A 480 -9.82 26.60 5.62
N GLN A 481 -9.07 27.08 6.62
CA GLN A 481 -9.23 28.45 7.17
C GLN A 481 -8.61 29.51 6.27
N ILE A 482 -7.49 29.19 5.59
CA ILE A 482 -6.76 30.15 4.75
C ILE A 482 -7.42 30.32 3.37
N LEU A 483 -7.92 29.25 2.80
CA LEU A 483 -8.41 29.23 1.42
C LEU A 483 -9.53 30.24 1.13
N PRO A 484 -10.53 30.46 2.01
CA PRO A 484 -11.52 31.53 1.81
C PRO A 484 -10.90 32.93 1.71
N LEU A 485 -9.81 33.18 2.40
CA LEU A 485 -9.10 34.46 2.35
C LEU A 485 -8.40 34.66 0.99
N MET A 486 -7.94 33.59 0.35
CA MET A 486 -7.28 33.63 -0.96
C MET A 486 -8.25 33.99 -2.11
N GLN A 487 -9.54 34.04 -1.86
CA GLN A 487 -10.50 34.50 -2.87
C GLN A 487 -10.38 36.00 -3.14
N PHE A 488 -10.09 36.81 -2.14
CA PHE A 488 -10.02 38.27 -2.21
C PHE A 488 -8.68 38.87 -1.78
N LEU A 489 -7.72 38.02 -1.32
CA LEU A 489 -6.37 38.44 -0.99
C LEU A 489 -5.37 37.90 -2.03
N ARG A 490 -4.37 38.71 -2.31
CA ARG A 490 -3.21 38.34 -3.13
C ARG A 490 -2.00 38.16 -2.24
N VAL A 491 -1.23 37.10 -2.50
CA VAL A 491 0.04 36.88 -1.80
C VAL A 491 1.15 37.64 -2.52
N SER A 492 1.77 38.60 -1.85
CA SER A 492 2.91 39.35 -2.39
C SER A 492 4.25 38.72 -2.01
N ARG A 493 4.35 38.12 -0.83
CA ARG A 493 5.56 37.45 -0.36
C ARG A 493 5.23 36.34 0.62
N PHE A 494 5.98 35.28 0.55
CA PHE A 494 5.92 34.15 1.46
C PHE A 494 7.32 33.83 1.99
N ASP A 495 7.47 33.82 3.30
CA ASP A 495 8.67 33.38 4.02
C ASP A 495 8.23 32.51 5.20
N THR A 496 8.56 32.88 6.42
CA THR A 496 7.99 32.28 7.65
C THR A 496 6.53 32.68 7.84
N ALA A 497 6.15 33.87 7.36
CA ALA A 497 4.78 34.39 7.32
C ALA A 497 4.40 34.77 5.88
N MET A 498 3.11 34.87 5.61
CA MET A 498 2.61 35.33 4.31
C MET A 498 2.31 36.83 4.37
N THR A 499 2.86 37.57 3.43
CA THR A 499 2.43 38.97 3.20
C THR A 499 1.34 39.00 2.16
N LEU A 500 0.19 39.53 2.53
CA LEU A 500 -1.03 39.56 1.75
C LEU A 500 -1.37 41.02 1.42
N GLU A 501 -1.95 41.22 0.26
CA GLU A 501 -2.40 42.56 -0.19
C GLU A 501 -3.90 42.50 -0.57
N ILE A 502 -4.65 43.55 -0.17
CA ILE A 502 -6.00 43.77 -0.64
C ILE A 502 -5.88 44.75 -1.78
N THR A 503 -6.07 44.31 -3.01
CA THR A 503 -6.06 45.14 -4.21
C THR A 503 -7.46 45.18 -4.81
N LYS A 504 -7.72 46.17 -5.67
CA LYS A 504 -8.97 46.24 -6.40
C LYS A 504 -9.21 44.96 -7.18
N ASP A 505 -8.19 44.47 -7.93
CA ASP A 505 -8.34 43.29 -8.76
C ASP A 505 -8.60 42.02 -7.93
N SER A 506 -7.88 41.84 -6.79
CA SER A 506 -8.13 40.71 -5.90
C SER A 506 -9.53 40.73 -5.27
N SER A 507 -10.05 41.93 -4.95
CA SER A 507 -11.40 42.12 -4.42
C SER A 507 -12.46 41.83 -5.49
N LEU A 508 -12.25 42.23 -6.74
CA LEU A 508 -13.16 41.91 -7.87
C LEU A 508 -13.27 40.40 -8.05
N HIS A 509 -12.17 39.65 -7.95
CA HIS A 509 -12.23 38.18 -7.97
C HIS A 509 -13.05 37.61 -6.80
N GLY A 510 -12.97 38.20 -5.62
CA GLY A 510 -13.83 37.83 -4.49
C GLY A 510 -15.31 38.07 -4.77
N PHE A 511 -15.62 39.21 -5.37
CA PHE A 511 -17.00 39.55 -5.75
C PHE A 511 -17.55 38.64 -6.83
N ASP A 512 -16.71 38.20 -7.79
CA ASP A 512 -17.08 37.21 -8.80
C ASP A 512 -17.48 35.87 -8.18
N GLN A 513 -16.85 35.49 -7.04
CA GLN A 513 -17.21 34.30 -6.27
C GLN A 513 -18.42 34.54 -5.33
N GLY A 514 -19.06 35.71 -5.39
CA GLY A 514 -20.23 36.05 -4.61
C GLY A 514 -19.96 36.60 -3.21
N LEU A 515 -18.71 36.97 -2.90
CA LEU A 515 -18.41 37.63 -1.63
C LEU A 515 -18.91 39.07 -1.63
N HIS A 516 -19.55 39.50 -0.52
CA HIS A 516 -19.92 40.87 -0.27
C HIS A 516 -18.89 41.58 0.62
N PRO A 517 -18.77 42.90 0.61
CA PRO A 517 -17.88 43.66 1.48
C PRO A 517 -18.01 43.28 2.95
N ASN A 518 -19.25 43.10 3.43
CA ASN A 518 -19.51 42.69 4.82
C ASN A 518 -18.92 41.29 5.13
N THR A 519 -19.10 40.34 4.22
CA THR A 519 -18.56 39.00 4.37
C THR A 519 -17.02 39.00 4.39
N ILE A 520 -16.38 39.83 3.54
CA ILE A 520 -14.92 40.02 3.56
C ILE A 520 -14.45 40.61 4.89
N GLN A 521 -15.19 41.61 5.41
CA GLN A 521 -14.89 42.22 6.71
C GLN A 521 -15.06 41.22 7.86
N GLU A 522 -16.11 40.40 7.84
CA GLU A 522 -16.31 39.32 8.82
C GLU A 522 -15.19 38.28 8.76
N LEU A 523 -14.81 37.80 7.56
CA LEU A 523 -13.71 36.84 7.40
C LEU A 523 -12.38 37.40 7.93
N LEU A 524 -12.07 38.64 7.65
CA LEU A 524 -10.86 39.28 8.17
C LEU A 524 -10.92 39.48 9.68
N SER A 525 -12.07 39.94 10.23
CA SER A 525 -12.26 40.18 11.66
C SER A 525 -12.15 38.91 12.51
N ARG A 526 -12.44 37.73 11.93
CA ARG A 526 -12.27 36.43 12.60
C ARG A 526 -10.81 36.18 12.99
N TYR A 527 -9.86 36.57 12.13
CA TYR A 527 -8.42 36.25 12.31
C TYR A 527 -7.61 37.46 12.79
N THR A 528 -8.14 38.68 12.75
CA THR A 528 -7.48 39.89 13.23
C THR A 528 -7.81 40.15 14.70
N ARG A 529 -6.90 40.82 15.43
CA ARG A 529 -7.15 41.28 16.81
C ARG A 529 -8.00 42.56 16.84
N HIS A 530 -7.84 43.39 15.84
CA HIS A 530 -8.49 44.70 15.72
C HIS A 530 -9.42 44.72 14.52
N PRO A 531 -10.57 45.37 14.59
CA PRO A 531 -11.45 45.52 13.45
C PRO A 531 -10.75 46.32 12.34
N LEU A 532 -11.26 46.13 11.11
CA LEU A 532 -10.81 46.90 9.96
C LEU A 532 -11.05 48.41 10.20
N THR A 533 -10.11 49.21 9.76
CA THR A 533 -10.29 50.68 9.82
C THR A 533 -11.37 51.11 8.87
N GLN A 534 -12.09 52.17 9.25
CA GLN A 534 -13.23 52.68 8.48
C GLN A 534 -12.88 53.04 7.02
N SER A 535 -11.67 53.56 6.77
CA SER A 535 -11.24 53.88 5.39
C SER A 535 -11.16 52.64 4.49
N ARG A 536 -10.78 51.46 5.03
CA ARG A 536 -10.70 50.20 4.27
C ARG A 536 -12.06 49.61 3.95
N ALA A 537 -12.99 49.74 4.92
CA ALA A 537 -14.36 49.34 4.70
C ALA A 537 -14.98 50.15 3.57
N VAL A 538 -14.76 51.47 3.57
CA VAL A 538 -15.21 52.34 2.51
C VAL A 538 -14.62 52.03 1.15
N SER A 539 -13.30 51.73 1.09
CA SER A 539 -12.68 51.33 -0.17
C SER A 539 -13.26 50.04 -0.76
N LEU A 540 -13.55 49.04 0.09
CA LEU A 540 -14.21 47.80 -0.34
C LEU A 540 -15.64 48.04 -0.83
N GLU A 541 -16.37 48.92 -0.17
CA GLU A 541 -17.73 49.29 -0.56
C GLU A 541 -17.73 50.07 -1.89
N ASP A 542 -16.77 50.98 -2.10
CA ASP A 542 -16.67 51.75 -3.36
C ASP A 542 -16.31 50.82 -4.53
N TRP A 543 -15.40 49.84 -4.32
CA TRP A 543 -15.09 48.84 -5.33
C TRP A 543 -16.26 47.93 -5.64
N TYR A 544 -17.02 47.53 -4.61
CA TYR A 544 -18.20 46.71 -4.80
C TYR A 544 -19.34 47.49 -5.49
N HIS A 545 -19.51 48.75 -5.17
CA HIS A 545 -20.48 49.60 -5.85
C HIS A 545 -20.14 49.74 -7.36
N SER A 546 -18.88 50.01 -7.64
CA SER A 546 -18.39 50.05 -9.02
C SER A 546 -18.56 48.71 -9.76
N TYR A 547 -18.32 47.58 -9.08
CA TYR A 547 -18.50 46.25 -9.61
C TYR A 547 -19.97 45.94 -9.96
N ASN A 548 -20.91 46.43 -9.13
CA ASN A 548 -22.33 46.15 -9.30
C ASN A 548 -23.07 47.04 -10.29
N VAL A 549 -22.37 48.06 -10.87
CA VAL A 549 -23.00 48.94 -11.84
C VAL A 549 -23.49 48.19 -13.08
N ALA A 550 -22.73 47.19 -13.52
CA ALA A 550 -23.10 46.36 -14.65
C ALA A 550 -22.67 44.90 -14.46
N THR A 551 -23.49 43.94 -14.87
CA THR A 551 -23.17 42.52 -14.84
C THR A 551 -23.41 41.93 -16.22
N LEU A 552 -22.41 41.27 -16.79
CA LEU A 552 -22.53 40.55 -18.06
C LEU A 552 -22.67 39.04 -17.81
N TYR A 553 -23.73 38.47 -18.34
CA TYR A 553 -23.98 37.04 -18.25
C TYR A 553 -23.51 36.33 -19.52
N LYS A 554 -23.09 35.08 -19.40
CA LYS A 554 -22.80 34.26 -20.59
C LYS A 554 -24.08 34.02 -21.40
N GLY A 555 -24.06 34.28 -22.68
CA GLY A 555 -25.21 34.48 -23.54
C GLY A 555 -25.43 35.97 -23.82
N TYR A 556 -24.49 36.75 -23.30
CA TYR A 556 -24.40 38.20 -23.51
C TYR A 556 -25.64 38.95 -23.12
N ILE A 557 -26.22 38.68 -21.98
CA ILE A 557 -27.26 39.47 -21.37
C ILE A 557 -26.62 40.50 -20.44
N LEU A 558 -26.74 41.76 -20.78
CA LEU A 558 -26.32 42.88 -19.94
C LEU A 558 -27.47 43.30 -19.01
N HIS A 559 -27.26 43.18 -17.71
CA HIS A 559 -28.20 43.59 -16.70
C HIS A 559 -27.65 44.80 -15.91
N LEU A 560 -28.31 45.94 -16.02
CA LEU A 560 -27.99 47.19 -15.33
C LEU A 560 -28.92 47.38 -14.13
N LYS A 561 -28.39 47.34 -12.91
CA LYS A 561 -29.19 47.49 -11.69
C LYS A 561 -29.83 48.87 -11.54
N GLU A 562 -29.21 49.92 -12.09
CA GLU A 562 -29.67 51.30 -12.02
C GLU A 562 -30.71 51.64 -13.11
N LYS A 563 -31.29 50.69 -13.79
CA LYS A 563 -32.29 50.91 -14.86
C LYS A 563 -31.92 52.02 -15.85
N LYS A 564 -30.63 52.22 -16.10
CA LYS A 564 -30.16 53.21 -17.09
C LYS A 564 -30.52 52.72 -18.48
N ASP A 565 -31.19 53.58 -19.25
CA ASP A 565 -31.41 53.32 -20.66
C ASP A 565 -30.10 53.55 -21.46
N ILE A 566 -29.59 52.47 -22.06
CA ILE A 566 -28.42 52.50 -22.93
C ILE A 566 -28.76 52.45 -24.41
N SER A 567 -30.04 52.47 -24.78
CA SER A 567 -30.51 52.42 -26.19
C SER A 567 -29.96 53.58 -27.06
N GLN A 568 -29.56 54.65 -26.46
CA GLN A 568 -28.95 55.82 -27.18
C GLN A 568 -27.41 55.93 -26.87
N HIS A 569 -26.81 54.96 -26.19
CA HIS A 569 -25.39 55.06 -25.87
C HIS A 569 -24.52 54.90 -27.13
N PRO A 570 -23.58 55.82 -27.40
CA PRO A 570 -22.86 55.88 -28.69
C PRO A 570 -22.09 54.62 -29.05
N VAL A 571 -21.62 53.85 -28.07
CA VAL A 571 -20.87 52.60 -28.22
C VAL A 571 -21.78 51.39 -28.08
N LEU A 572 -22.56 51.30 -27.03
CA LEU A 572 -23.31 50.09 -26.69
C LEU A 572 -24.59 49.89 -27.52
N ALA A 573 -25.23 50.97 -28.00
CA ALA A 573 -26.45 50.90 -28.80
C ALA A 573 -26.30 50.04 -30.05
N LYS A 574 -25.09 49.97 -30.62
CA LYS A 574 -24.78 49.19 -31.84
C LYS A 574 -24.77 47.67 -31.60
N HIS A 575 -24.57 47.27 -30.37
CA HIS A 575 -24.48 45.85 -29.95
C HIS A 575 -25.77 45.37 -29.25
N ILE A 576 -26.77 46.22 -29.07
CA ILE A 576 -28.09 45.85 -28.51
C ILE A 576 -28.88 45.15 -29.59
N VAL A 577 -29.24 43.86 -29.35
CA VAL A 577 -30.15 43.09 -30.22
C VAL A 577 -31.60 43.34 -29.81
N LEU A 578 -31.88 43.32 -28.51
CA LEU A 578 -33.20 43.46 -27.95
C LEU A 578 -33.12 43.95 -26.50
N GLN A 579 -33.99 44.82 -26.10
CA GLN A 579 -34.23 45.17 -24.72
C GLN A 579 -35.27 44.18 -24.15
N LEU A 580 -34.90 43.38 -23.16
CA LEU A 580 -35.75 42.38 -22.54
C LEU A 580 -36.71 43.03 -21.50
N GLU A 581 -36.12 43.87 -20.65
CA GLU A 581 -36.80 44.72 -19.64
C GLU A 581 -36.00 46.00 -19.43
N GLU A 582 -36.53 46.91 -18.61
CA GLU A 582 -35.80 48.11 -18.21
C GLU A 582 -34.50 47.74 -17.53
N GLY A 583 -33.39 48.07 -18.15
CA GLY A 583 -32.03 47.74 -17.65
C GLY A 583 -31.52 46.35 -18.04
N ILE A 584 -32.27 45.53 -18.79
CA ILE A 584 -31.82 44.20 -19.25
C ILE A 584 -31.81 44.20 -20.78
N TYR A 585 -30.60 44.02 -21.33
CA TYR A 585 -30.37 44.08 -22.79
C TYR A 585 -29.70 42.80 -23.26
N LEU A 586 -30.19 42.21 -24.36
CA LEU A 586 -29.50 41.16 -25.10
C LEU A 586 -28.46 41.83 -26.03
N MET A 587 -27.20 41.41 -25.90
CA MET A 587 -26.08 41.99 -26.61
C MET A 587 -25.55 41.03 -27.68
N ASN A 588 -25.10 41.52 -28.80
CA ASN A 588 -24.47 40.75 -29.86
C ASN A 588 -22.95 40.92 -29.79
N PHE A 589 -22.28 40.01 -29.01
CA PHE A 589 -20.83 39.92 -28.96
C PHE A 589 -20.40 38.60 -29.53
N THR A 590 -19.22 38.56 -30.20
CA THR A 590 -18.67 37.34 -30.81
C THR A 590 -17.75 36.59 -29.87
N SER A 591 -17.16 37.27 -28.90
CA SER A 591 -16.30 36.70 -27.88
C SER A 591 -16.38 37.43 -26.56
N ASP A 592 -15.93 36.75 -25.49
CA ASP A 592 -15.89 37.31 -24.13
C ASP A 592 -14.91 38.49 -24.05
N GLN A 593 -13.87 38.49 -24.85
CA GLN A 593 -12.87 39.57 -24.92
C GLN A 593 -13.49 40.82 -25.55
N GLU A 594 -14.20 40.66 -26.66
CA GLU A 594 -14.93 41.75 -27.33
C GLU A 594 -15.97 42.34 -26.39
N ALA A 595 -16.71 41.53 -25.66
CA ALA A 595 -17.70 41.98 -24.68
C ALA A 595 -17.08 42.87 -23.61
N GLN A 596 -15.95 42.46 -23.02
CA GLN A 596 -15.25 43.23 -22.00
C GLN A 596 -14.67 44.52 -22.55
N GLU A 597 -14.10 44.55 -23.76
CA GLU A 597 -13.57 45.74 -24.39
C GLU A 597 -14.66 46.76 -24.70
N ILE A 598 -15.77 46.33 -25.20
CA ILE A 598 -16.90 47.18 -25.56
C ILE A 598 -17.59 47.76 -24.32
N LEU A 599 -17.73 46.96 -23.26
CA LEU A 599 -18.23 47.44 -21.97
C LEU A 599 -17.30 48.46 -21.33
N SER A 600 -15.97 48.21 -21.38
CA SER A 600 -15.00 49.21 -20.93
C SER A 600 -15.08 50.55 -21.72
N LYS A 601 -15.12 50.48 -23.05
CA LYS A 601 -15.33 51.65 -23.90
C LYS A 601 -16.68 52.34 -23.65
N GLY A 602 -17.67 51.63 -23.16
CA GLY A 602 -18.97 52.12 -22.72
C GLY A 602 -18.99 52.72 -21.31
N GLY A 603 -17.85 52.83 -20.64
CA GLY A 603 -17.75 53.39 -19.27
C GLY A 603 -18.08 52.38 -18.15
N PHE A 604 -18.13 51.08 -18.44
CA PHE A 604 -18.33 50.00 -17.47
C PHE A 604 -17.04 49.26 -17.18
N ASP A 605 -15.95 49.99 -16.84
CA ASP A 605 -14.59 49.44 -16.59
C ASP A 605 -14.52 48.41 -15.47
N ASN A 606 -15.51 48.35 -14.59
CA ASN A 606 -15.58 47.47 -13.44
C ASN A 606 -16.73 46.47 -13.57
N ALA A 607 -17.13 46.07 -14.77
CA ALA A 607 -18.24 45.15 -14.97
C ALA A 607 -18.00 43.71 -14.42
N GLY A 608 -16.82 43.38 -13.98
CA GLY A 608 -16.47 42.07 -13.45
C GLY A 608 -16.40 40.99 -14.53
N SER A 609 -16.22 39.75 -14.14
CA SER A 609 -16.18 38.60 -15.06
C SER A 609 -17.59 38.19 -15.52
N ILE A 610 -17.66 37.57 -16.69
CA ILE A 610 -18.90 37.03 -17.25
C ILE A 610 -19.40 35.88 -16.38
N LYS A 611 -20.66 36.00 -15.91
CA LYS A 611 -21.24 34.98 -15.02
C LYS A 611 -21.87 33.87 -15.86
N GLU A 612 -21.38 32.65 -15.70
CA GLU A 612 -22.00 31.48 -16.30
C GLU A 612 -23.06 30.87 -15.37
N ALA A 613 -24.08 30.25 -15.95
CA ALA A 613 -25.02 29.45 -15.16
C ALA A 613 -24.26 28.27 -14.48
N PRO A 614 -24.47 28.04 -13.18
CA PRO A 614 -23.71 26.98 -12.47
C PRO A 614 -24.05 25.63 -13.06
N GLN A 615 -23.04 24.97 -13.67
CA GLN A 615 -23.15 23.57 -14.03
C GLN A 615 -23.00 22.75 -12.76
N HIS A 616 -24.08 22.13 -12.28
CA HIS A 616 -24.06 21.20 -11.17
C HIS A 616 -23.31 19.91 -11.56
N LYS A 617 -21.98 19.93 -11.52
CA LYS A 617 -21.18 18.70 -11.45
C LYS A 617 -21.09 18.28 -9.99
N VAL A 618 -21.70 17.14 -9.68
CA VAL A 618 -21.51 16.48 -8.38
C VAL A 618 -20.03 16.10 -8.27
N LEU A 619 -19.25 16.91 -7.57
CA LEU A 619 -17.85 16.61 -7.30
C LEU A 619 -17.79 15.60 -6.16
N LEU A 620 -17.24 14.41 -6.46
CA LEU A 620 -16.95 13.40 -5.44
C LEU A 620 -15.88 13.93 -4.50
N GLY A 621 -16.17 13.95 -3.19
CA GLY A 621 -15.22 14.32 -2.15
C GLY A 621 -14.02 13.36 -2.08
N PHE A 622 -13.01 13.75 -1.34
CA PHE A 622 -11.88 12.86 -0.99
C PHE A 622 -12.29 11.96 0.17
N ALA A 623 -11.79 10.72 0.20
CA ALA A 623 -12.00 9.85 1.34
C ALA A 623 -11.03 10.25 2.47
N SER A 624 -11.53 10.39 3.68
CA SER A 624 -10.74 10.64 4.89
C SER A 624 -10.26 9.34 5.53
N ASN A 625 -10.99 8.23 5.35
CA ASN A 625 -10.62 6.92 5.88
C ASN A 625 -9.86 6.14 4.81
N LEU A 626 -8.54 6.11 4.91
CA LEU A 626 -7.66 5.29 4.08
C LEU A 626 -7.31 3.99 4.82
N ARG A 627 -7.01 2.93 4.06
CA ARG A 627 -6.49 1.68 4.64
C ARG A 627 -5.04 1.94 5.08
N GLU A 628 -4.82 2.02 6.38
CA GLU A 628 -3.52 2.27 7.00
C GLU A 628 -3.15 1.10 7.92
N LEU A 629 -1.85 0.82 8.02
CA LEU A 629 -1.27 -0.02 9.06
C LEU A 629 -0.84 0.87 10.22
N SER A 630 -1.34 0.60 11.42
CA SER A 630 -0.97 1.38 12.59
C SER A 630 0.39 0.97 13.15
N GLY A 631 1.20 1.95 13.52
CA GLY A 631 2.55 1.72 14.08
C GLY A 631 2.56 0.86 15.34
N SER A 632 1.49 0.90 16.13
CA SER A 632 1.33 0.05 17.32
C SER A 632 1.35 -1.45 17.01
N GLN A 633 0.98 -1.86 15.80
CA GLN A 633 0.97 -3.26 15.39
C GLN A 633 2.35 -3.79 15.04
N PHE A 634 3.27 -2.92 14.59
CA PHE A 634 4.61 -3.27 14.13
C PHE A 634 5.71 -2.96 15.14
N LEU A 635 5.56 -1.89 15.92
CA LEU A 635 6.63 -1.36 16.76
C LEU A 635 6.56 -1.79 18.24
N HIS A 636 5.43 -2.32 18.72
CA HIS A 636 5.25 -2.66 20.13
C HIS A 636 5.62 -4.11 20.47
N SER A 637 6.83 -4.51 20.10
CA SER A 637 7.45 -5.62 20.82
C SER A 637 8.89 -5.29 21.16
N SER A 638 9.04 -4.49 22.20
CA SER A 638 10.31 -4.38 22.93
C SER A 638 10.88 -5.75 23.32
N GLU A 639 10.03 -6.77 23.44
CA GLU A 639 10.41 -8.16 23.67
C GLU A 639 11.11 -8.78 22.45
N PHE A 640 10.73 -8.43 21.22
CA PHE A 640 11.38 -8.96 20.02
C PHE A 640 12.73 -8.29 19.72
N ALA A 641 12.83 -6.99 19.98
CA ALA A 641 14.10 -6.26 19.83
C ALA A 641 15.14 -6.68 20.88
N SER A 642 14.69 -7.22 22.02
CA SER A 642 15.54 -7.71 23.09
C SER A 642 15.88 -9.22 22.98
N PHE A 643 15.37 -9.92 21.97
CA PHE A 643 15.62 -11.35 21.80
C PHE A 643 17.10 -11.60 21.44
N ASN A 644 17.81 -12.26 22.34
CA ASN A 644 19.24 -12.52 22.18
C ASN A 644 19.48 -13.73 21.26
N TRP A 645 19.60 -13.46 19.96
CA TRP A 645 19.91 -14.48 18.96
C TRP A 645 21.25 -15.17 19.17
N GLN A 646 22.24 -14.50 19.74
CA GLN A 646 23.56 -15.10 20.02
C GLN A 646 23.44 -16.16 21.10
N GLN A 647 22.74 -15.87 22.18
CA GLN A 647 22.49 -16.85 23.23
C GLN A 647 21.66 -18.03 22.71
N GLN A 648 20.67 -17.79 21.84
CA GLN A 648 19.94 -18.89 21.22
C GLN A 648 20.81 -19.74 20.32
N GLN A 649 21.72 -19.17 19.56
CA GLN A 649 22.65 -19.91 18.71
C GLN A 649 23.59 -20.81 19.53
N GLU A 650 24.05 -20.31 20.68
CA GLU A 650 24.88 -21.14 21.61
C GLU A 650 24.08 -22.32 22.16
N LEU A 651 22.83 -22.07 22.61
CA LEU A 651 21.97 -23.15 23.10
C LEU A 651 21.63 -24.16 21.99
N GLN A 652 21.38 -23.68 20.79
CA GLN A 652 21.13 -24.51 19.62
C GLN A 652 22.36 -25.37 19.29
N HIS A 653 23.54 -24.76 19.29
CA HIS A 653 24.80 -25.47 19.04
C HIS A 653 25.04 -26.56 20.08
N ASN A 654 24.88 -26.26 21.35
CA ASN A 654 25.00 -27.21 22.45
C ASN A 654 24.01 -28.38 22.32
N HIS A 655 22.75 -28.10 21.96
CA HIS A 655 21.75 -29.14 21.75
C HIS A 655 22.10 -30.06 20.57
N LEU A 656 22.55 -29.49 19.45
CA LEU A 656 23.00 -30.30 18.30
C LEU A 656 24.23 -31.13 18.61
N GLN A 657 25.22 -30.57 19.33
CA GLN A 657 26.41 -31.33 19.80
C GLN A 657 26.04 -32.48 20.73
N GLN A 658 25.05 -32.30 21.62
CA GLN A 658 24.56 -33.37 22.47
C GLN A 658 23.96 -34.51 21.65
N LEU A 659 23.19 -34.22 20.61
CA LEU A 659 22.62 -35.22 19.69
C LEU A 659 23.73 -35.93 18.90
N GLU A 660 24.75 -35.20 18.45
CA GLU A 660 25.91 -35.76 17.75
C GLU A 660 26.73 -36.69 18.66
N ALA A 661 27.03 -36.25 19.88
CA ALA A 661 27.74 -37.07 20.85
C ALA A 661 26.99 -38.38 21.22
N GLN A 662 25.65 -38.29 21.31
CA GLN A 662 24.83 -39.49 21.52
C GLN A 662 24.79 -40.41 20.29
N LEU A 663 24.82 -39.84 19.08
CA LEU A 663 24.90 -40.60 17.85
C LEU A 663 26.27 -41.36 17.73
N GLU A 664 27.35 -40.71 18.15
CA GLU A 664 28.68 -41.31 18.14
C GLU A 664 28.82 -42.48 19.13
N GLN A 665 28.09 -42.44 20.24
CA GLN A 665 28.08 -43.51 21.27
C GLN A 665 27.29 -44.74 20.78
N GLN A 666 26.49 -44.64 19.74
CA GLN A 666 25.71 -45.75 19.20
C GLN A 666 26.58 -46.57 18.20
N ASP A 667 26.56 -47.87 18.32
CA ASP A 667 27.19 -48.78 17.36
C ASP A 667 26.26 -49.00 16.17
N LEU A 668 26.30 -48.06 15.21
CA LEU A 668 25.46 -48.06 14.03
C LEU A 668 26.31 -48.28 12.76
N PRO A 669 25.76 -48.94 11.75
CA PRO A 669 26.35 -49.01 10.42
C PRO A 669 26.62 -47.60 9.85
N PRO A 670 27.71 -47.41 9.05
CA PRO A 670 28.10 -46.09 8.54
C PRO A 670 26.97 -45.35 7.84
N HIS A 671 26.20 -46.02 6.99
CA HIS A 671 25.04 -45.40 6.25
C HIS A 671 23.91 -44.91 7.15
N GLN A 672 23.66 -45.63 8.28
CA GLN A 672 22.66 -45.19 9.25
C GLN A 672 23.16 -43.98 10.05
N ARG A 673 24.44 -44.01 10.40
CA ARG A 673 25.07 -42.86 11.07
C ARG A 673 25.06 -41.61 10.19
N GLU A 674 25.46 -41.73 8.92
CA GLU A 674 25.39 -40.63 7.95
C GLU A 674 23.99 -40.10 7.77
N GLY A 675 22.97 -40.97 7.64
CA GLY A 675 21.59 -40.56 7.49
C GLY A 675 21.08 -39.82 8.72
N LEU A 676 21.42 -40.26 9.94
CA LEU A 676 21.05 -39.56 11.18
C LEU A 676 21.81 -38.24 11.32
N GLN A 677 23.10 -38.19 10.99
CA GLN A 677 23.90 -36.96 10.99
C GLN A 677 23.31 -35.93 10.02
N PHE A 678 22.91 -36.35 8.84
CA PHE A 678 22.21 -35.47 7.88
C PHE A 678 20.94 -34.90 8.46
N ARG A 679 20.12 -35.70 9.17
CA ARG A 679 18.90 -35.22 9.83
C ARG A 679 19.15 -34.23 10.96
N ILE A 680 20.26 -34.45 11.73
CA ILE A 680 20.73 -33.50 12.75
C ILE A 680 21.07 -32.13 12.08
N ASN A 681 21.89 -32.17 11.03
CA ASN A 681 22.33 -30.98 10.30
C ASN A 681 21.16 -30.21 9.69
N ARG A 682 20.08 -30.89 9.29
CA ARG A 682 18.85 -30.29 8.80
C ARG A 682 17.85 -29.90 9.91
N ARG A 683 18.20 -30.12 11.17
CA ARG A 683 17.37 -29.78 12.36
C ARG A 683 16.04 -30.53 12.39
N ILE A 684 15.96 -31.72 11.83
CA ILE A 684 14.77 -32.58 11.81
C ILE A 684 14.66 -33.39 13.11
N LEU A 685 15.79 -33.80 13.66
CA LEU A 685 15.84 -34.52 14.95
C LEU A 685 15.73 -33.53 16.10
N LEU A 686 14.74 -33.75 16.94
CA LEU A 686 14.34 -32.84 18.02
C LEU A 686 14.74 -33.40 19.39
N ILE A 687 14.69 -34.72 19.54
CA ILE A 687 14.90 -35.40 20.81
C ILE A 687 15.77 -36.67 20.60
N PRO A 688 16.53 -37.12 21.62
CA PRO A 688 17.39 -38.30 21.55
C PRO A 688 16.69 -39.59 21.14
N GLU A 689 15.42 -39.75 21.48
CA GLU A 689 14.62 -40.93 21.16
C GLU A 689 14.40 -41.15 19.64
N GLN A 690 14.65 -40.12 18.84
CA GLN A 690 14.61 -40.22 17.39
C GLN A 690 15.91 -40.75 16.77
N LEU A 691 16.99 -40.91 17.53
CA LEU A 691 18.28 -41.49 17.10
C LEU A 691 18.18 -43.02 16.95
N GLN A 692 17.29 -43.50 16.09
CA GLN A 692 17.07 -44.93 15.83
C GLN A 692 17.60 -45.29 14.46
N GLY A 693 18.64 -46.08 14.39
CA GLY A 693 19.24 -46.57 13.14
C GLY A 693 18.25 -47.26 12.21
N SER A 694 17.29 -48.00 12.80
CA SER A 694 16.21 -48.66 12.03
C SER A 694 15.26 -47.69 11.31
N SER A 695 15.25 -46.41 11.70
CA SER A 695 14.47 -45.36 11.02
C SER A 695 15.10 -44.93 9.69
N VAL A 696 16.38 -45.21 9.48
CA VAL A 696 17.12 -44.84 8.27
C VAL A 696 17.12 -45.99 7.31
N LYS A 697 16.46 -45.88 6.16
CA LYS A 697 16.72 -46.75 5.02
C LYS A 697 18.04 -46.36 4.39
N MET A 698 18.67 -47.30 3.63
CA MET A 698 19.91 -47.02 2.89
C MET A 698 19.75 -45.82 1.95
N GLU A 699 20.02 -44.64 2.44
CA GLU A 699 19.86 -43.39 1.67
C GLU A 699 21.13 -42.56 1.80
N GLN A 700 21.88 -42.46 0.71
CA GLN A 700 22.99 -41.53 0.58
C GLN A 700 22.45 -40.21 0.02
N TYR A 701 22.53 -39.13 0.80
CA TYR A 701 21.98 -37.81 0.38
C TYR A 701 23.00 -36.94 -0.35
N GLU A 702 24.29 -37.15 -0.11
CA GLU A 702 25.36 -36.44 -0.78
C GLU A 702 26.60 -37.29 -0.94
N ALA A 703 27.37 -36.96 -1.95
CA ALA A 703 28.69 -37.53 -2.18
C ALA A 703 29.67 -36.42 -2.57
N THR A 704 30.86 -36.43 -2.01
CA THR A 704 31.85 -35.36 -2.16
C THR A 704 33.22 -35.91 -2.60
N GLY A 705 34.04 -35.04 -3.16
CA GLY A 705 35.43 -35.35 -3.47
C GLY A 705 35.61 -36.43 -4.55
N MET A 706 36.36 -37.49 -4.26
CA MET A 706 36.67 -38.57 -5.20
C MET A 706 35.67 -39.75 -5.18
N ASP A 707 34.63 -39.69 -4.37
CA ASP A 707 33.62 -40.75 -4.30
C ASP A 707 32.68 -40.73 -5.54
N PHE A 708 33.22 -41.23 -6.65
CA PHE A 708 32.46 -41.26 -7.92
C PHE A 708 31.27 -42.22 -7.85
N VAL A 709 31.40 -43.36 -7.19
CA VAL A 709 30.32 -44.34 -7.05
C VAL A 709 29.19 -43.75 -6.22
N GLY A 710 29.52 -43.07 -5.13
CA GLY A 710 28.54 -42.37 -4.31
C GLY A 710 27.83 -41.27 -5.08
N LYS A 711 28.54 -40.49 -5.90
CA LYS A 711 27.93 -39.44 -6.72
C LYS A 711 26.89 -39.98 -7.72
N VAL A 712 27.24 -41.08 -8.41
CA VAL A 712 26.35 -41.76 -9.34
C VAL A 712 25.14 -42.34 -8.59
N HIS A 713 25.37 -42.91 -7.41
CA HIS A 713 24.30 -43.48 -6.59
C HIS A 713 23.30 -42.40 -6.09
N VAL A 714 23.83 -41.26 -5.63
CA VAL A 714 22.99 -40.11 -5.22
C VAL A 714 22.18 -39.57 -6.39
N ALA A 715 22.78 -39.48 -7.58
CA ALA A 715 22.13 -39.03 -8.80
C ALA A 715 21.03 -40.00 -9.24
N ASP A 716 21.29 -41.31 -9.21
CA ASP A 716 20.33 -42.36 -9.56
C ASP A 716 19.14 -42.38 -8.59
N GLN A 717 19.41 -42.26 -7.29
CA GLN A 717 18.34 -42.11 -6.28
C GLN A 717 17.49 -40.84 -6.50
N ALA A 718 18.13 -39.75 -6.90
CA ALA A 718 17.39 -38.50 -7.18
C ALA A 718 16.43 -38.66 -8.37
N ILE A 719 16.86 -39.40 -9.43
CA ILE A 719 16.00 -39.73 -10.57
C ILE A 719 14.82 -40.61 -10.11
N HIS A 720 15.08 -41.68 -9.40
CA HIS A 720 14.04 -42.62 -8.98
C HIS A 720 13.03 -42.04 -8.00
N GLN A 721 13.43 -41.08 -7.20
CA GLN A 721 12.56 -40.44 -6.21
C GLN A 721 11.97 -39.09 -6.68
N GLY A 722 12.32 -38.65 -7.89
CA GLY A 722 11.86 -37.37 -8.41
C GLY A 722 12.40 -36.15 -7.67
N ASN A 723 13.56 -36.32 -7.03
CA ASN A 723 14.20 -35.26 -6.26
C ASN A 723 15.06 -34.35 -7.15
N LEU A 724 15.32 -33.12 -6.68
CA LEU A 724 16.28 -32.25 -7.34
C LEU A 724 17.70 -32.66 -7.02
N LEU A 725 18.61 -32.36 -7.94
CA LEU A 725 20.03 -32.60 -7.77
C LEU A 725 20.80 -31.29 -7.80
N LYS A 726 21.65 -31.08 -6.79
CA LYS A 726 22.58 -29.96 -6.70
C LYS A 726 23.95 -30.44 -7.01
N LEU A 727 24.59 -29.89 -8.02
CA LEU A 727 25.98 -30.14 -8.40
C LEU A 727 26.79 -28.89 -8.05
N THR A 728 27.94 -29.10 -7.41
CA THR A 728 28.89 -28.03 -7.09
C THR A 728 30.22 -28.32 -7.82
N TYR A 729 30.68 -27.38 -8.61
CA TYR A 729 31.95 -27.44 -9.33
C TYR A 729 32.90 -26.36 -8.81
N LEU A 730 34.21 -26.68 -8.78
CA LEU A 730 35.24 -25.69 -8.49
C LEU A 730 35.80 -25.18 -9.82
N GLN A 731 35.69 -23.90 -10.07
CA GLN A 731 36.35 -23.24 -11.21
C GLN A 731 37.81 -22.90 -10.87
N GLN A 732 38.63 -22.70 -11.90
CA GLN A 732 40.07 -22.41 -11.76
C GLN A 732 40.39 -21.18 -10.91
N ASP A 733 39.42 -20.23 -10.77
CA ASP A 733 39.54 -19.01 -9.97
C ASP A 733 39.04 -19.14 -8.51
N LYS A 734 38.88 -20.38 -7.99
CA LYS A 734 38.29 -20.65 -6.68
C LYS A 734 36.82 -20.24 -6.49
N GLU A 735 36.17 -19.79 -7.52
CA GLU A 735 34.71 -19.59 -7.46
C GLU A 735 33.99 -20.92 -7.61
N THR A 736 32.97 -21.12 -6.77
CA THR A 736 32.13 -22.31 -6.79
C THR A 736 30.95 -22.10 -7.70
N GLN A 737 30.89 -22.85 -8.79
CA GLN A 737 29.69 -22.88 -9.62
C GLN A 737 28.72 -23.91 -9.07
N VAL A 738 27.49 -23.48 -8.77
CA VAL A 738 26.43 -24.36 -8.28
C VAL A 738 25.36 -24.48 -9.35
N VAL A 739 25.04 -25.74 -9.70
CA VAL A 739 23.97 -26.05 -10.66
C VAL A 739 22.91 -26.88 -9.95
N VAL A 740 21.65 -26.52 -10.13
CA VAL A 740 20.51 -27.27 -9.57
C VAL A 740 19.49 -27.50 -10.66
N GLY A 741 19.04 -28.74 -10.77
CA GLY A 741 18.06 -29.12 -11.77
C GLY A 741 17.38 -30.44 -11.40
N ARG A 742 16.35 -30.77 -12.18
CA ARG A 742 15.70 -32.10 -12.12
C ARG A 742 16.55 -33.07 -12.91
N PRO A 743 17.04 -34.14 -12.29
CA PRO A 743 17.76 -35.19 -13.04
C PRO A 743 16.74 -35.98 -13.88
N ILE A 744 17.10 -36.19 -15.16
CA ILE A 744 16.26 -36.95 -16.10
C ILE A 744 16.87 -38.34 -16.29
N GLU A 745 18.14 -38.39 -16.67
CA GLU A 745 18.86 -39.63 -16.96
C GLU A 745 20.36 -39.53 -16.71
N ILE A 746 21.03 -40.65 -16.53
CA ILE A 746 22.48 -40.73 -16.41
C ILE A 746 23.01 -41.43 -17.67
N GLN A 747 23.87 -40.72 -18.41
CA GLN A 747 24.56 -41.25 -19.60
C GLN A 747 25.97 -41.69 -19.22
N LYS A 748 26.26 -42.94 -19.41
CA LYS A 748 27.61 -43.51 -19.15
C LYS A 748 28.51 -43.28 -20.35
N ILE A 749 29.63 -42.60 -20.14
CA ILE A 749 30.69 -42.40 -21.13
C ILE A 749 31.96 -43.04 -20.63
N GLN A 750 32.91 -43.38 -21.53
CA GLN A 750 34.20 -43.99 -21.15
C GLN A 750 34.91 -43.05 -20.14
N GLY A 751 34.98 -43.49 -18.88
CA GLY A 751 35.71 -42.80 -17.80
C GLY A 751 34.87 -41.80 -16.95
N ASP A 752 33.62 -41.51 -17.32
CA ASP A 752 32.75 -40.59 -16.59
C ASP A 752 31.26 -40.98 -16.71
N SER A 753 30.42 -40.35 -15.90
CA SER A 753 28.96 -40.39 -16.02
C SER A 753 28.43 -39.00 -16.15
N LEU A 754 27.71 -38.75 -17.21
CA LEU A 754 27.04 -37.47 -17.42
C LEU A 754 25.60 -37.57 -16.92
N ILE A 755 25.15 -36.53 -16.21
CA ILE A 755 23.77 -36.40 -15.80
C ILE A 755 23.08 -35.32 -16.64
N VAL A 756 21.91 -35.65 -17.16
CA VAL A 756 21.04 -34.68 -17.86
C VAL A 756 20.12 -34.05 -16.84
N LEU A 757 20.26 -32.74 -16.64
CA LEU A 757 19.42 -31.96 -15.75
C LEU A 757 18.47 -31.06 -16.57
N GLU A 758 17.24 -31.02 -16.15
CA GLU A 758 16.28 -30.03 -16.63
C GLU A 758 16.34 -28.80 -15.73
N ILE A 759 16.72 -27.64 -16.31
CA ILE A 759 16.85 -26.35 -15.65
C ILE A 759 16.03 -25.35 -16.45
N GLU A 760 15.02 -24.71 -15.87
CA GLU A 760 14.17 -23.73 -16.55
C GLU A 760 13.58 -24.23 -17.90
N GLN A 761 13.10 -25.47 -17.93
CA GLN A 761 12.58 -26.15 -19.13
C GLN A 761 13.63 -26.39 -20.26
N LYS A 762 14.90 -26.21 -19.98
CA LYS A 762 16.02 -26.57 -20.88
C LYS A 762 16.80 -27.73 -20.32
N GLN A 763 17.15 -28.65 -21.16
CA GLN A 763 18.00 -29.78 -20.76
C GLN A 763 19.48 -29.40 -20.95
N ALA A 764 20.28 -29.63 -19.92
CA ALA A 764 21.71 -29.45 -19.94
C ALA A 764 22.42 -30.66 -19.33
N THR A 765 23.57 -30.99 -19.85
CA THR A 765 24.34 -32.20 -19.46
C THR A 765 25.55 -31.80 -18.63
N PHE A 766 25.78 -32.48 -17.51
CA PHE A 766 26.81 -32.19 -16.54
C PHE A 766 27.61 -33.44 -16.16
N SER A 767 28.92 -33.29 -15.95
CA SER A 767 29.82 -34.39 -15.54
C SER A 767 29.70 -34.62 -14.04
N LEU A 768 29.38 -35.85 -13.62
CA LEU A 768 29.39 -36.25 -12.20
C LEU A 768 30.84 -36.47 -11.68
N GLY A 769 31.75 -36.83 -12.56
CA GLY A 769 33.16 -37.00 -12.18
C GLY A 769 33.83 -35.68 -11.78
N GLN A 770 33.54 -34.60 -12.53
CA GLN A 770 34.11 -33.29 -12.27
C GLN A 770 33.43 -32.53 -11.13
N ALA A 771 32.22 -32.90 -10.74
CA ALA A 771 31.53 -32.28 -9.63
C ALA A 771 32.29 -32.50 -8.32
N GLN A 772 32.56 -31.47 -7.54
CA GLN A 772 33.16 -31.59 -6.23
C GLN A 772 32.19 -32.22 -5.23
N GLN A 773 30.92 -31.86 -5.34
CA GLN A 773 29.81 -32.34 -4.51
C GLN A 773 28.57 -32.59 -5.37
N VAL A 774 27.94 -33.72 -5.14
CA VAL A 774 26.65 -34.10 -5.67
C VAL A 774 25.72 -34.31 -4.49
N ARG A 775 24.64 -33.51 -4.41
CA ARG A 775 23.70 -33.55 -3.30
C ARG A 775 22.28 -33.67 -3.82
N ARG A 776 21.53 -34.61 -3.26
CA ARG A 776 20.12 -34.76 -3.49
C ARG A 776 19.35 -33.75 -2.63
N ILE A 777 18.50 -32.98 -3.26
CA ILE A 777 17.57 -32.08 -2.59
C ILE A 777 16.20 -32.74 -2.70
N GLN A 778 15.62 -33.10 -1.58
CA GLN A 778 14.28 -33.66 -1.55
C GLN A 778 13.29 -32.69 -2.15
N GLY A 779 12.32 -33.18 -2.92
CA GLY A 779 11.17 -32.42 -3.37
C GLY A 779 10.27 -32.03 -2.19
N SER A 780 9.28 -31.14 -2.44
CA SER A 780 8.27 -30.84 -1.44
C SER A 780 7.57 -32.13 -0.97
N ILE A 781 7.48 -32.32 0.34
CA ILE A 781 6.78 -33.46 0.93
C ILE A 781 5.28 -33.46 0.53
N PHE A 782 4.69 -32.28 0.32
CA PHE A 782 3.27 -32.10 0.06
C PHE A 782 2.92 -31.92 -1.42
N ALA A 783 3.88 -31.86 -2.33
CA ALA A 783 3.64 -31.76 -3.77
C ALA A 783 3.99 -33.07 -4.46
N SER A 784 3.05 -33.65 -5.19
CA SER A 784 3.22 -34.89 -5.93
C SER A 784 4.14 -34.76 -7.16
N GLU A 785 4.38 -33.55 -7.63
CA GLU A 785 5.34 -33.22 -8.68
C GLU A 785 6.23 -32.04 -8.26
N PRO A 786 7.53 -32.05 -8.60
CA PRO A 786 8.37 -30.89 -8.41
C PRO A 786 7.87 -29.79 -9.33
N THR A 787 7.09 -28.86 -8.77
CA THR A 787 6.69 -27.64 -9.49
C THR A 787 7.95 -26.83 -9.77
N PHE A 788 8.37 -26.85 -11.02
CA PHE A 788 9.40 -25.95 -11.54
C PHE A 788 8.79 -24.55 -11.74
N PHE A 789 9.66 -23.54 -11.58
CA PHE A 789 9.43 -22.11 -11.69
C PHE A 789 8.26 -21.64 -12.55
#